data_efb0e5bc6132ee1c6cc45ccbc8ccf608
#
_entry.id   efb0e5bc6132ee1c6cc45ccbc8ccf608
#
_cell.length_a   1.000
_cell.length_b   1.000
_cell.length_c   1.000
_cell.angle_alpha   90.00
_cell.angle_beta   90.00
_cell.angle_gamma   90.00
#
_symmetry.space_group_name_H-M   'P 1'
#
loop_
_entity.id
_entity.type
_entity.pdbx_description
1 polymer ?
#
loop_
_entity_poly.entity_id
_entity_poly.type
_entity_poly.pdbx_seq_one_letter_code
_entity_poly.pdbx_strand_id
1 'polypeptide(L)'
;MKYKHLAMIMGVMITATSVGSTATAFAADSKTESTKEAGDTAEDTTDSSDENTDKDSKKETDENEILGEVKSVADGKITIAVGTRKEMEQPGEAPEKPEDGDAKPENGKESDDGTDESADVDETANEAAKDTETKDKTSDTKEDTAENLDKDSVKDNQGAPDGEAPSMLDLTGEEQEITVTDSTIITKQTMDGGQGAPDGNAPEKPDGEAPDGSGADQSEEITLNDIKEGDVVSITLDNDGNAATITVQSMEIGGGQGGPGGQDSGVDSYAAANEYSSDETVSDTSLESTETNENAALVSNGAEVTFNNDAISRTSSDSQGGDNSSFYGVGAAVLATDGTAYVKDSTITTDSKGGAGLFAYGDGTVYAADTDISTQQDTSGGIHAAGGGKLYAWDLSVETNGESSAAIRSDRGGGTMVVDDGTYTSNGVGSPAVYCTADIAVNNAELTANGSEAVCIEGLNSLRLYNSNLTGNMSDDDQNDTTWTVILYQSMSGDSEVGNSTFQMDGGTITSKNGGLFYTTNTECTIALKDVDITYNDDSEFFLQCTGNNNQRGWGQSGSNGSDCNFTADSQDMKGNVIWDSISDLDFYMTNGSTLEGAFVNDETYAGNGGDGYCNVVIDKDSTWTVTGDSKITSLSNAGTITDADGKTVSVVGTDGTTYVEGDSDYTITVDSYQDSADTSASTSIDDWSNYEVERPESL
;
A
#
# COMPACT_ATOMS: atom_id res chain seq x y z
N MET A 1 -4.46 29.69 -20.54
CA MET A 1 -4.31 29.73 -19.07
C MET A 1 -4.14 28.28 -18.67
N LYS A 2 -2.95 27.93 -18.24
CA LYS A 2 -2.63 26.54 -17.83
C LYS A 2 -3.23 26.33 -16.46
N TYR A 3 -4.15 25.42 -16.35
CA TYR A 3 -4.68 24.98 -15.07
C TYR A 3 -3.62 24.06 -14.42
N LYS A 4 -2.99 24.57 -13.37
CA LYS A 4 -2.24 23.76 -12.41
C LYS A 4 -3.24 23.34 -11.35
N HIS A 5 -3.81 22.20 -11.48
CA HIS A 5 -4.44 21.52 -10.38
C HIS A 5 -3.64 20.26 -10.07
N LEU A 6 -3.11 20.27 -8.90
CA LEU A 6 -2.28 19.28 -8.24
C LEU A 6 -3.17 18.11 -7.85
N ALA A 7 -2.99 16.97 -8.44
CA ALA A 7 -3.54 15.74 -7.88
C ALA A 7 -2.77 15.46 -6.58
N MET A 8 -3.42 15.66 -5.46
CA MET A 8 -2.85 15.45 -4.14
C MET A 8 -3.22 14.04 -3.69
N ILE A 9 -2.46 13.04 -4.15
CA ILE A 9 -2.36 11.80 -3.41
C ILE A 9 -1.36 12.12 -2.31
N MET A 10 -1.79 12.06 -1.05
CA MET A 10 -1.02 12.50 0.10
C MET A 10 0.20 11.62 0.30
N GLY A 11 1.36 12.14 -0.05
CA GLY A 11 2.64 11.62 0.44
C GLY A 11 3.13 12.53 1.56
N VAL A 12 3.10 12.10 2.79
CA VAL A 12 3.67 12.83 3.91
C VAL A 12 5.09 12.38 4.16
N MET A 13 6.03 13.30 3.96
CA MET A 13 7.42 13.11 4.37
C MET A 13 7.55 12.99 5.88
N ILE A 14 8.07 11.87 6.37
CA ILE A 14 8.62 11.76 7.71
C ILE A 14 10.13 11.83 7.59
N THR A 15 10.72 12.97 7.93
CA THR A 15 12.15 13.06 8.17
C THR A 15 12.44 12.64 9.60
N ALA A 16 12.92 11.39 9.78
CA ALA A 16 13.40 10.92 11.06
C ALA A 16 14.80 11.51 11.35
N THR A 17 14.90 12.38 12.33
CA THR A 17 16.20 12.73 12.92
C THR A 17 16.51 11.76 14.05
N SER A 18 17.50 10.89 13.84
CA SER A 18 18.00 9.94 14.83
C SER A 18 18.76 10.67 15.96
N VAL A 19 18.34 10.44 17.19
CA VAL A 19 19.17 10.70 18.38
C VAL A 19 19.69 9.35 18.85
N GLY A 20 20.98 9.12 18.60
CA GLY A 20 21.63 7.88 19.01
C GLY A 20 21.83 7.77 20.52
N SER A 21 21.49 6.63 21.08
CA SER A 21 21.95 6.22 22.41
C SER A 21 22.47 4.78 22.35
N THR A 22 23.70 4.59 22.78
CA THR A 22 24.40 3.31 22.84
C THR A 22 23.99 2.54 24.09
N ALA A 23 23.51 1.32 23.90
CA ALA A 23 23.26 0.38 25.01
C ALA A 23 24.50 -0.47 25.27
N THR A 24 24.93 -0.52 26.51
CA THR A 24 25.95 -1.47 27.00
C THR A 24 25.30 -2.63 27.72
N ALA A 25 25.63 -3.84 27.27
CA ALA A 25 25.17 -5.10 27.85
C ALA A 25 25.78 -5.33 29.25
N PHE A 26 24.96 -5.74 30.19
CA PHE A 26 25.40 -6.23 31.51
C PHE A 26 25.33 -7.75 31.58
N ALA A 27 26.47 -8.35 31.90
CA ALA A 27 26.55 -9.72 32.36
C ALA A 27 26.50 -9.70 33.89
N ALA A 28 25.58 -10.48 34.46
CA ALA A 28 25.46 -10.69 35.89
C ALA A 28 26.50 -11.69 36.36
N ASP A 29 27.27 -11.33 37.41
CA ASP A 29 27.91 -12.33 38.29
C ASP A 29 27.81 -11.91 39.73
N SER A 30 27.25 -12.77 40.53
CA SER A 30 26.99 -12.65 41.97
C SER A 30 28.24 -12.87 42.81
N LYS A 31 28.50 -12.04 43.83
CA LYS A 31 28.83 -12.42 45.23
C LYS A 31 29.15 -11.26 46.17
N THR A 32 28.32 -11.18 47.15
CA THR A 32 28.47 -10.99 48.62
C THR A 32 29.67 -10.24 49.24
N GLU A 33 29.24 -9.37 50.20
CA GLU A 33 29.81 -8.97 51.52
C GLU A 33 30.68 -7.69 51.61
N SER A 34 30.12 -6.73 52.26
CA SER A 34 30.19 -6.36 53.72
C SER A 34 31.08 -5.16 54.05
N THR A 35 30.43 -4.20 54.69
CA THR A 35 30.81 -3.37 55.83
C THR A 35 31.69 -2.12 55.69
N LYS A 36 31.03 -1.00 56.09
CA LYS A 36 31.42 0.01 57.13
C LYS A 36 32.34 1.20 56.82
N GLU A 37 31.74 2.28 57.08
CA GLU A 37 31.90 3.42 58.00
C GLU A 37 32.72 4.64 57.53
N ALA A 38 31.96 5.73 57.50
CA ALA A 38 32.09 7.00 58.28
C ALA A 38 33.23 8.03 58.03
N GLY A 39 32.81 9.26 57.95
CA GLY A 39 33.53 10.43 58.41
C GLY A 39 33.83 11.51 57.38
N ASP A 40 33.05 12.52 57.30
CA ASP A 40 32.94 13.80 58.00
C ASP A 40 33.92 14.89 57.51
N THR A 41 33.38 16.11 57.40
CA THR A 41 33.91 17.48 57.43
C THR A 41 34.56 18.09 56.18
N ALA A 42 33.87 19.03 55.58
CA ALA A 42 33.78 20.52 55.75
C ALA A 42 34.90 21.38 55.15
N GLU A 43 34.45 22.49 54.55
CA GLU A 43 35.02 23.86 54.38
C GLU A 43 36.15 24.07 53.34
N ASP A 44 35.93 24.91 52.43
CA ASP A 44 35.69 26.32 52.15
C ASP A 44 36.78 26.94 51.22
N THR A 45 36.35 27.90 50.45
CA THR A 45 37.00 29.09 49.85
C THR A 45 37.70 29.04 48.50
N THR A 46 36.98 29.73 47.56
CA THR A 46 37.38 30.80 46.61
C THR A 46 38.64 30.68 45.72
N ASP A 47 38.52 30.89 44.47
CA ASP A 47 38.61 32.08 43.62
C ASP A 47 39.02 31.73 42.15
N SER A 48 38.29 32.34 41.24
CA SER A 48 38.53 32.72 39.87
C SER A 48 39.71 32.18 39.04
N SER A 49 39.43 31.70 37.84
CA SER A 49 39.79 32.33 36.56
C SER A 49 39.41 31.46 35.35
N ASP A 50 38.97 32.10 34.31
CA ASP A 50 38.61 31.67 32.97
C ASP A 50 39.50 30.59 32.35
N GLU A 51 38.87 29.56 31.77
CA GLU A 51 39.22 29.03 30.45
C GLU A 51 38.11 28.18 29.90
N ASN A 52 37.72 28.54 28.68
CA ASN A 52 36.74 27.95 27.83
C ASN A 52 37.19 26.54 27.37
N THR A 53 36.47 25.52 27.69
CA THR A 53 36.53 24.23 26.98
C THR A 53 35.18 23.56 26.97
N ASP A 54 34.73 23.26 25.76
CA ASP A 54 33.58 22.45 25.41
C ASP A 54 33.38 21.26 26.36
N LYS A 55 32.18 21.15 26.90
CA LYS A 55 31.71 19.94 27.57
C LYS A 55 30.50 19.40 26.88
N ASP A 56 30.74 18.34 26.12
CA ASP A 56 29.83 17.28 25.82
C ASP A 56 28.95 16.94 27.04
N SER A 57 27.66 17.19 26.93
CA SER A 57 26.69 16.75 27.93
C SER A 57 26.23 15.33 27.58
N LYS A 58 26.91 14.35 28.13
CA LYS A 58 26.39 12.99 28.26
C LYS A 58 25.23 13.00 29.23
N LYS A 59 24.03 12.69 28.77
CA LYS A 59 22.86 12.34 29.58
C LYS A 59 23.11 10.93 30.17
N GLU A 60 23.27 10.84 31.49
CA GLU A 60 23.34 9.57 32.20
C GLU A 60 21.99 8.87 32.08
N THR A 61 21.97 7.65 31.58
CA THR A 61 20.81 6.74 31.60
C THR A 61 20.64 6.22 33.03
N ASP A 62 19.40 6.32 33.54
CA ASP A 62 19.02 5.78 34.85
C ASP A 62 19.11 4.25 34.83
N GLU A 63 19.85 3.66 35.76
CA GLU A 63 20.11 2.21 35.87
C GLU A 63 18.86 1.37 36.21
N ASN A 64 17.66 1.97 36.33
CA ASN A 64 16.40 1.35 36.73
C ASN A 64 15.28 1.44 35.68
N GLU A 65 15.56 1.82 34.45
CA GLU A 65 14.58 1.94 33.38
C GLU A 65 14.49 0.64 32.56
N ILE A 66 13.27 0.11 32.40
CA ILE A 66 12.98 -1.11 31.63
C ILE A 66 12.08 -0.72 30.46
N LEU A 67 12.51 -1.06 29.25
CA LEU A 67 11.74 -0.87 28.03
C LEU A 67 11.09 -2.20 27.59
N GLY A 68 9.84 -2.18 27.17
CA GLY A 68 9.17 -3.41 26.73
C GLY A 68 7.82 -3.14 26.07
N GLU A 69 7.29 -4.19 25.48
CA GLU A 69 5.96 -4.24 24.87
C GLU A 69 4.97 -4.88 25.84
N VAL A 70 3.81 -4.27 26.02
CA VAL A 70 2.76 -4.76 26.94
C VAL A 70 2.15 -6.04 26.40
N LYS A 71 2.17 -7.12 27.20
CA LYS A 71 1.51 -8.39 26.90
C LYS A 71 0.19 -8.55 27.65
N SER A 72 0.06 -7.97 28.83
CA SER A 72 -1.23 -7.94 29.54
C SER A 72 -1.21 -6.92 30.67
N VAL A 73 -2.40 -6.42 31.01
CA VAL A 73 -2.67 -5.57 32.16
C VAL A 73 -3.80 -6.20 32.96
N ALA A 74 -3.54 -6.66 34.18
CA ALA A 74 -4.54 -7.29 35.04
C ALA A 74 -4.17 -7.18 36.52
N ASP A 75 -5.16 -7.07 37.41
CA ASP A 75 -5.03 -7.15 38.86
C ASP A 75 -3.98 -6.19 39.47
N GLY A 76 -3.85 -4.96 38.89
CA GLY A 76 -2.86 -3.97 39.36
C GLY A 76 -1.42 -4.32 38.96
N LYS A 77 -1.23 -5.09 37.91
CA LYS A 77 0.05 -5.48 37.35
C LYS A 77 0.08 -5.27 35.86
N ILE A 78 1.28 -5.02 35.35
CA ILE A 78 1.58 -4.99 33.93
C ILE A 78 2.62 -6.07 33.62
N THR A 79 2.36 -6.88 32.61
CA THR A 79 3.33 -7.85 32.07
C THR A 79 3.87 -7.31 30.76
N ILE A 80 5.19 -7.21 30.65
CA ILE A 80 5.86 -6.73 29.45
C ILE A 80 6.82 -7.76 28.89
N ALA A 81 6.94 -7.85 27.56
CA ALA A 81 8.03 -8.48 26.87
C ALA A 81 9.19 -7.47 26.82
N VAL A 82 10.30 -7.77 27.51
CA VAL A 82 11.45 -6.86 27.61
C VAL A 82 12.16 -6.77 26.26
N GLY A 83 12.50 -5.55 25.85
CA GLY A 83 13.17 -5.28 24.60
C GLY A 83 14.18 -4.15 24.66
N THR A 84 14.98 -4.02 23.62
CA THR A 84 15.90 -2.90 23.40
C THR A 84 15.49 -2.21 22.10
N ARG A 85 15.69 -0.89 21.99
CA ARG A 85 15.42 -0.15 20.75
C ARG A 85 16.31 -0.68 19.62
N LYS A 86 15.74 -0.90 18.43
CA LYS A 86 16.51 -1.22 17.22
C LYS A 86 17.46 -0.05 16.92
N GLU A 87 18.76 -0.32 16.81
CA GLU A 87 19.73 0.70 16.38
C GLU A 87 19.65 0.81 14.85
N MET A 88 19.33 2.02 14.36
CA MET A 88 19.53 2.35 12.95
C MET A 88 20.99 2.76 12.75
N GLU A 89 21.70 2.08 11.85
CA GLU A 89 23.08 2.43 11.50
C GLU A 89 23.14 3.83 10.89
N GLN A 90 24.04 4.66 11.40
CA GLN A 90 24.28 6.02 10.89
C GLN A 90 25.07 5.95 9.57
N PRO A 91 24.70 6.74 8.55
CA PRO A 91 25.52 6.88 7.35
C PRO A 91 26.85 7.56 7.68
N GLY A 92 27.95 6.98 7.16
CA GLY A 92 29.30 7.49 7.33
C GLY A 92 29.49 8.88 6.72
N GLU A 93 30.40 9.67 7.34
CA GLU A 93 30.77 11.03 6.92
C GLU A 93 31.15 11.13 5.44
N ALA A 94 30.55 12.11 4.74
CA ALA A 94 30.84 12.44 3.35
C ALA A 94 32.29 12.95 3.15
N PRO A 95 32.99 12.54 2.07
CA PRO A 95 34.33 13.06 1.78
C PRO A 95 34.31 14.50 1.26
N GLU A 96 35.30 15.27 1.69
CA GLU A 96 35.51 16.69 1.37
C GLU A 96 35.64 16.96 -0.15
N LYS A 97 34.95 18.00 -0.59
CA LYS A 97 34.90 18.53 -1.96
C LYS A 97 36.24 19.20 -2.36
N PRO A 98 36.83 18.94 -3.54
CA PRO A 98 37.95 19.73 -4.03
C PRO A 98 37.51 21.07 -4.61
N GLU A 99 38.36 22.08 -4.36
CA GLU A 99 38.21 23.48 -4.77
C GLU A 99 38.32 23.75 -6.27
N ASP A 100 37.62 24.78 -6.66
CA ASP A 100 37.43 25.51 -7.88
C ASP A 100 38.51 25.51 -8.98
N GLY A 101 38.02 25.47 -10.21
CA GLY A 101 38.75 25.88 -11.41
C GLY A 101 37.80 26.40 -12.49
N ASP A 102 37.75 27.73 -12.59
CA ASP A 102 37.05 28.52 -13.61
C ASP A 102 37.35 28.09 -15.05
N ALA A 103 36.30 27.99 -15.88
CA ALA A 103 36.32 28.51 -17.25
C ALA A 103 34.97 28.41 -17.97
N LYS A 104 34.43 29.58 -18.26
CA LYS A 104 33.32 29.83 -19.21
C LYS A 104 33.90 29.90 -20.64
N PRO A 105 33.18 29.48 -21.67
CA PRO A 105 32.99 30.39 -22.79
C PRO A 105 31.56 30.49 -23.37
N GLU A 106 31.39 31.60 -23.99
CA GLU A 106 30.26 32.29 -24.57
C GLU A 106 29.63 31.66 -25.81
N ASN A 107 28.33 31.92 -25.93
CA ASN A 107 27.50 32.39 -27.06
C ASN A 107 27.85 32.03 -28.53
N GLY A 108 26.81 31.59 -29.23
CA GLY A 108 26.69 31.65 -30.69
C GLY A 108 25.26 31.40 -31.17
N LYS A 109 24.65 32.44 -31.65
CA LYS A 109 23.32 32.72 -32.15
C LYS A 109 22.96 32.11 -33.51
N GLU A 110 21.59 31.93 -33.68
CA GLU A 110 20.77 32.19 -34.89
C GLU A 110 20.98 31.36 -36.16
N SER A 111 19.94 30.82 -36.76
CA SER A 111 18.82 31.35 -37.57
C SER A 111 18.05 30.19 -38.18
N ASP A 112 16.74 30.11 -38.12
CA ASP A 112 15.64 30.74 -38.92
C ASP A 112 15.41 30.09 -40.29
N ASP A 113 14.14 29.95 -40.59
CA ASP A 113 13.41 29.73 -41.87
C ASP A 113 13.01 28.26 -42.17
N GLY A 114 11.73 27.82 -42.22
CA GLY A 114 10.57 28.44 -42.81
C GLY A 114 9.96 27.52 -43.85
N THR A 115 8.62 27.48 -43.85
CA THR A 115 7.70 26.99 -44.92
C THR A 115 7.23 25.53 -44.80
N ASP A 116 6.00 25.24 -44.33
CA ASP A 116 4.67 25.39 -45.01
C ASP A 116 4.49 24.48 -46.24
N GLU A 117 3.63 23.52 -46.19
CA GLU A 117 2.48 23.32 -47.07
C GLU A 117 1.68 22.04 -46.74
N SER A 118 0.41 22.28 -46.62
CA SER A 118 -0.74 21.40 -46.57
C SER A 118 -0.96 20.54 -47.80
N ALA A 119 -1.63 19.40 -47.64
CA ALA A 119 -2.66 18.94 -48.56
C ALA A 119 -3.50 17.76 -47.99
N ASP A 120 -4.75 18.04 -47.84
CA ASP A 120 -5.94 17.20 -47.85
C ASP A 120 -5.94 16.06 -48.86
N VAL A 121 -6.76 15.03 -48.58
CA VAL A 121 -7.85 14.41 -49.35
C VAL A 121 -8.04 12.94 -48.90
N ASP A 122 -9.08 12.60 -48.17
CA ASP A 122 -10.47 12.26 -48.59
C ASP A 122 -10.73 10.74 -48.73
N GLU A 123 -11.69 10.31 -47.93
CA GLU A 123 -12.76 9.29 -48.05
C GLU A 123 -12.56 8.04 -48.93
N THR A 124 -12.94 6.91 -48.44
CA THR A 124 -14.22 6.22 -48.71
C THR A 124 -14.31 4.80 -48.14
N ALA A 125 -15.37 4.62 -47.35
CA ALA A 125 -16.29 3.55 -47.15
C ALA A 125 -16.27 2.31 -48.09
N ASN A 126 -16.49 1.13 -47.55
CA ASN A 126 -17.69 0.26 -47.83
C ASN A 126 -17.51 -1.15 -47.27
N GLU A 127 -18.32 -1.53 -46.34
CA GLU A 127 -19.45 -2.45 -46.32
C GLU A 127 -19.23 -3.91 -46.77
N ALA A 128 -19.78 -4.73 -45.91
CA ALA A 128 -20.72 -5.84 -46.09
C ALA A 128 -20.19 -7.26 -45.90
N ALA A 129 -20.51 -7.86 -44.79
CA ALA A 129 -21.61 -8.79 -44.53
C ALA A 129 -21.51 -10.20 -45.16
N LYS A 130 -21.64 -11.19 -44.38
CA LYS A 130 -22.67 -12.23 -44.27
C LYS A 130 -22.18 -13.63 -43.91
N ASP A 131 -22.75 -14.09 -42.82
CA ASP A 131 -23.48 -15.34 -42.60
C ASP A 131 -22.94 -16.66 -43.12
N THR A 132 -22.83 -17.63 -42.25
CA THR A 132 -23.76 -18.79 -42.21
C THR A 132 -23.48 -19.74 -41.05
N GLU A 133 -24.57 -20.03 -40.38
CA GLU A 133 -24.90 -21.15 -39.48
C GLU A 133 -24.40 -22.54 -39.93
N THR A 134 -24.19 -23.45 -39.00
CA THR A 134 -25.10 -24.56 -38.62
C THR A 134 -24.41 -25.60 -37.74
N LYS A 135 -24.98 -25.79 -36.57
CA LYS A 135 -25.62 -27.00 -36.01
C LYS A 135 -24.80 -28.28 -35.85
N ASP A 136 -24.69 -28.68 -34.61
CA ASP A 136 -25.53 -29.66 -33.89
C ASP A 136 -24.97 -31.10 -33.80
N LYS A 137 -24.93 -31.61 -32.64
CA LYS A 137 -25.42 -32.86 -32.02
C LYS A 137 -24.47 -33.55 -31.06
N THR A 138 -24.83 -33.43 -29.77
CA THR A 138 -25.35 -34.47 -28.84
C THR A 138 -24.73 -35.88 -28.90
N SER A 139 -24.33 -36.35 -27.75
CA SER A 139 -25.00 -37.36 -26.90
C SER A 139 -24.01 -38.00 -25.92
N ASP A 140 -24.33 -37.91 -24.65
CA ASP A 140 -24.84 -38.99 -23.77
C ASP A 140 -23.88 -40.18 -23.55
N THR A 141 -23.53 -40.50 -22.37
CA THR A 141 -24.19 -41.15 -21.24
C THR A 141 -23.20 -41.76 -20.28
N LYS A 142 -23.49 -41.52 -18.98
CA LYS A 142 -23.65 -42.47 -17.87
C LYS A 142 -22.43 -43.12 -17.20
N GLU A 143 -22.38 -42.82 -15.96
CA GLU A 143 -22.69 -43.56 -14.71
C GLU A 143 -21.68 -44.59 -14.22
N ASP A 144 -21.45 -44.40 -12.95
CA ASP A 144 -21.40 -45.27 -11.77
C ASP A 144 -20.00 -45.75 -11.38
N THR A 145 -19.60 -45.62 -10.15
CA THR A 145 -20.10 -46.11 -8.87
C THR A 145 -19.17 -45.65 -7.74
N ALA A 146 -19.81 -45.35 -6.62
CA ALA A 146 -19.22 -45.14 -5.33
C ALA A 146 -18.60 -46.43 -4.75
N GLU A 147 -17.56 -46.31 -3.96
CA GLU A 147 -17.40 -47.10 -2.74
C GLU A 147 -16.47 -46.44 -1.70
N ASN A 148 -17.05 -46.33 -0.58
CA ASN A 148 -16.67 -46.02 0.77
C ASN A 148 -15.45 -46.81 1.30
N LEU A 149 -14.70 -46.19 2.21
CA LEU A 149 -14.00 -46.72 3.42
C LEU A 149 -12.89 -45.72 3.79
N ASP A 150 -12.61 -45.28 4.92
CA ASP A 150 -13.03 -45.47 6.32
C ASP A 150 -12.25 -44.43 7.15
N LYS A 151 -12.83 -44.04 8.26
CA LYS A 151 -12.26 -43.12 9.26
C LYS A 151 -11.03 -43.73 9.94
N ASP A 152 -10.03 -42.91 10.16
CA ASP A 152 -9.39 -42.61 11.44
C ASP A 152 -7.97 -42.08 11.24
N SER A 153 -7.74 -40.84 11.54
CA SER A 153 -6.72 -40.39 12.49
C SER A 153 -6.69 -38.88 12.59
N VAL A 154 -7.24 -38.44 13.69
CA VAL A 154 -7.04 -37.09 14.23
C VAL A 154 -5.55 -36.87 14.43
N LYS A 155 -4.97 -35.91 13.74
CA LYS A 155 -3.73 -35.26 14.15
C LYS A 155 -4.02 -33.77 14.20
N ASP A 156 -3.83 -33.27 15.41
CA ASP A 156 -3.79 -31.88 15.80
C ASP A 156 -3.07 -31.05 14.73
N ASN A 157 -3.81 -30.17 14.10
CA ASN A 157 -3.25 -29.07 13.37
C ASN A 157 -3.03 -27.96 14.41
N GLN A 158 -1.78 -27.75 14.77
CA GLN A 158 -1.36 -26.53 15.45
C GLN A 158 -1.59 -25.41 14.46
N GLY A 159 -2.35 -24.41 14.93
CA GLY A 159 -2.59 -23.18 14.20
C GLY A 159 -1.28 -22.52 13.77
N ALA A 160 -1.34 -21.81 12.66
CA ALA A 160 -0.32 -20.87 12.25
C ALA A 160 -0.02 -19.91 13.41
N PRO A 161 1.23 -19.50 13.62
CA PRO A 161 1.51 -18.47 14.60
C PRO A 161 0.84 -17.18 14.15
N ASP A 162 0.06 -16.59 15.06
CA ASP A 162 -0.47 -15.24 14.94
C ASP A 162 0.69 -14.31 14.58
N GLY A 163 0.64 -13.68 13.42
CA GLY A 163 1.61 -12.70 12.99
C GLY A 163 1.51 -11.48 13.88
N GLU A 164 2.39 -11.37 14.86
CA GLU A 164 2.57 -10.15 15.63
C GLU A 164 3.16 -9.08 14.71
N ALA A 165 2.55 -7.88 14.71
CA ALA A 165 3.09 -6.71 14.04
C ALA A 165 4.58 -6.51 14.39
N PRO A 166 5.45 -6.06 13.48
CA PRO A 166 6.86 -5.92 13.74
C PRO A 166 7.08 -4.90 14.86
N SER A 167 7.49 -5.40 16.03
CA SER A 167 7.82 -4.57 17.20
C SER A 167 9.02 -3.68 16.88
N MET A 168 8.92 -2.39 17.22
CA MET A 168 10.04 -1.43 17.16
C MET A 168 11.16 -1.74 18.13
N LEU A 169 10.99 -2.81 18.88
CA LEU A 169 11.95 -3.31 19.86
C LEU A 169 12.51 -4.64 19.38
N ASP A 170 13.79 -4.81 19.54
CA ASP A 170 14.41 -6.13 19.55
C ASP A 170 14.06 -6.80 20.87
N LEU A 171 13.04 -7.66 20.86
CA LEU A 171 12.56 -8.36 22.05
C LEU A 171 13.59 -9.39 22.50
N THR A 172 13.93 -9.36 23.79
CA THR A 172 14.91 -10.30 24.37
C THR A 172 14.37 -11.71 24.58
N GLY A 173 13.05 -11.88 24.48
CA GLY A 173 12.34 -13.11 24.80
C GLY A 173 12.11 -13.32 26.30
N GLU A 174 12.42 -12.31 27.14
CA GLU A 174 12.13 -12.32 28.58
C GLU A 174 10.84 -11.56 28.84
N GLU A 175 9.93 -12.13 29.64
CA GLU A 175 8.73 -11.47 30.15
C GLU A 175 8.96 -11.04 31.60
N GLN A 176 8.50 -9.83 31.94
CA GLN A 176 8.58 -9.32 33.28
C GLN A 176 7.21 -8.82 33.76
N GLU A 177 6.77 -9.33 34.92
CA GLU A 177 5.56 -8.87 35.61
C GLU A 177 5.94 -7.79 36.65
N ILE A 178 5.37 -6.61 36.55
CA ILE A 178 5.66 -5.44 37.40
C ILE A 178 4.38 -5.00 38.09
N THR A 179 4.46 -4.77 39.39
CA THR A 179 3.32 -4.30 40.19
C THR A 179 3.16 -2.80 40.03
N VAL A 180 1.92 -2.36 39.75
CA VAL A 180 1.50 -0.96 39.70
C VAL A 180 0.78 -0.61 41.01
N THR A 181 1.16 0.51 41.62
CA THR A 181 0.63 0.93 42.93
C THR A 181 -0.09 2.27 42.79
N ASP A 182 -0.84 2.65 43.82
CA ASP A 182 -1.50 3.98 43.88
C ASP A 182 -0.53 5.17 43.79
N SER A 183 0.78 4.95 43.95
CA SER A 183 1.83 5.95 43.82
C SER A 183 2.54 5.95 42.47
N THR A 184 2.22 5.02 41.59
CA THR A 184 2.77 4.95 40.23
C THR A 184 2.22 6.10 39.40
N ILE A 185 3.11 6.87 38.79
CA ILE A 185 2.74 7.92 37.83
C ILE A 185 2.71 7.29 36.43
N ILE A 186 1.58 7.38 35.77
CA ILE A 186 1.40 6.83 34.41
C ILE A 186 1.16 7.99 33.46
N THR A 187 2.03 8.13 32.46
CA THR A 187 1.95 9.20 31.47
C THR A 187 2.00 8.63 30.05
N LYS A 188 1.29 9.30 29.15
CA LYS A 188 1.40 9.09 27.71
C LYS A 188 2.26 10.21 27.13
N GLN A 189 3.35 9.88 26.47
CA GLN A 189 4.25 10.83 25.81
C GLN A 189 4.07 10.75 24.31
N THR A 190 3.63 11.84 23.70
CA THR A 190 3.56 12.00 22.26
C THR A 190 4.87 12.62 21.79
N MET A 191 5.63 11.93 20.92
CA MET A 191 6.85 12.51 20.34
C MET A 191 6.46 13.45 19.21
N ASP A 192 6.60 14.76 19.44
CA ASP A 192 6.44 15.78 18.41
C ASP A 192 7.73 15.90 17.58
N GLY A 193 7.67 15.63 16.26
CA GLY A 193 8.79 15.75 15.34
C GLY A 193 9.16 17.22 15.09
N GLY A 194 10.20 17.68 15.75
CA GLY A 194 10.66 19.08 15.67
C GLY A 194 11.04 19.52 14.26
N GLN A 195 10.44 20.61 13.80
CA GLN A 195 10.74 21.31 12.54
C GLN A 195 12.14 21.91 12.54
N GLY A 196 13.00 21.49 11.60
CA GLY A 196 14.19 22.23 11.18
C GLY A 196 13.81 23.29 10.15
N ALA A 197 14.13 24.56 10.44
CA ALA A 197 13.85 25.67 9.54
C ALA A 197 14.81 25.71 8.34
N PRO A 198 14.33 26.02 7.10
CA PRO A 198 15.21 26.33 5.98
C PRO A 198 15.63 27.81 5.99
N ASP A 199 16.89 28.04 5.71
CA ASP A 199 17.53 29.33 5.53
C ASP A 199 16.94 30.16 4.41
N GLY A 200 16.70 31.43 4.69
CA GLY A 200 16.71 32.46 3.67
C GLY A 200 15.61 33.51 3.71
N ASN A 201 15.92 34.68 4.26
CA ASN A 201 15.28 35.98 4.09
C ASN A 201 13.89 36.23 4.70
N ALA A 202 13.93 36.66 5.94
CA ALA A 202 12.80 37.39 6.56
C ALA A 202 13.11 38.90 6.69
N PRO A 203 12.14 39.80 6.49
CA PRO A 203 12.30 41.21 6.76
C PRO A 203 12.22 41.52 8.25
N GLU A 204 12.95 42.56 8.67
CA GLU A 204 13.14 43.00 10.04
C GLU A 204 11.83 43.27 10.83
N LYS A 205 11.75 42.72 12.04
CA LYS A 205 10.70 42.99 13.04
C LYS A 205 11.04 44.18 13.90
N PRO A 206 10.04 44.99 14.31
CA PRO A 206 10.25 46.02 15.31
C PRO A 206 10.27 45.46 16.74
N ASP A 207 11.04 46.17 17.60
CA ASP A 207 11.37 45.83 18.97
C ASP A 207 10.16 45.59 19.90
N GLY A 208 10.20 44.45 20.62
CA GLY A 208 9.29 44.13 21.71
C GLY A 208 9.71 42.80 22.36
N GLU A 209 10.02 42.87 23.67
CA GLU A 209 10.50 41.77 24.49
C GLU A 209 9.66 40.50 24.36
N ALA A 210 10.33 39.34 24.12
CA ALA A 210 9.74 38.03 24.13
C ALA A 210 9.75 37.42 25.54
N PRO A 211 8.70 36.75 25.97
CA PRO A 211 8.76 35.91 27.16
C PRO A 211 9.49 34.60 26.89
N ASP A 212 10.30 34.22 27.84
CA ASP A 212 11.07 32.99 27.96
C ASP A 212 10.13 31.77 27.79
N GLY A 213 10.28 31.01 26.71
CA GLY A 213 9.49 29.83 26.42
C GLY A 213 10.36 28.60 26.38
N SER A 214 10.54 27.97 27.54
CA SER A 214 10.93 26.56 27.62
C SER A 214 9.87 25.69 26.95
N GLY A 215 10.24 24.90 25.93
CA GLY A 215 9.38 23.87 25.37
C GLY A 215 9.03 22.87 26.48
N ALA A 216 7.75 22.81 26.81
CA ALA A 216 7.24 21.80 27.72
C ALA A 216 6.92 20.56 26.88
N ASP A 217 7.55 19.42 27.19
CA ASP A 217 7.12 18.09 26.80
C ASP A 217 5.65 17.94 27.21
N GLN A 218 4.76 17.73 26.26
CA GLN A 218 3.35 17.44 26.57
C GLN A 218 3.26 15.96 26.93
N SER A 219 3.32 15.65 28.20
CA SER A 219 2.95 14.35 28.75
C SER A 219 1.56 14.47 29.38
N GLU A 220 0.63 13.63 28.94
CA GLU A 220 -0.72 13.50 29.50
C GLU A 220 -0.72 12.44 30.61
N GLU A 221 -1.29 12.74 31.80
CA GLU A 221 -1.50 11.71 32.84
C GLU A 221 -2.67 10.81 32.41
N ILE A 222 -2.41 9.49 32.33
CA ILE A 222 -3.39 8.46 32.00
C ILE A 222 -3.49 7.45 33.14
N THR A 223 -4.44 6.51 33.05
CA THR A 223 -4.64 5.46 34.03
C THR A 223 -4.14 4.11 33.53
N LEU A 224 -3.98 3.13 34.45
CA LEU A 224 -3.58 1.77 34.08
C LEU A 224 -4.56 1.11 33.07
N ASN A 225 -5.83 1.50 33.09
CA ASN A 225 -6.85 0.97 32.19
C ASN A 225 -6.74 1.53 30.75
N ASP A 226 -5.98 2.59 30.55
CA ASP A 226 -5.75 3.19 29.25
C ASP A 226 -4.57 2.53 28.49
N ILE A 227 -3.80 1.67 29.17
CA ILE A 227 -2.70 0.89 28.61
C ILE A 227 -3.26 -0.39 27.96
N LYS A 228 -2.88 -0.63 26.70
CA LYS A 228 -3.33 -1.78 25.90
C LYS A 228 -2.19 -2.77 25.64
N GLU A 229 -2.57 -4.00 25.33
CA GLU A 229 -1.67 -5.01 24.78
C GLU A 229 -1.08 -4.51 23.46
N GLY A 230 0.25 -4.63 23.31
CA GLY A 230 0.99 -4.09 22.16
C GLY A 230 1.61 -2.70 22.40
N ASP A 231 1.19 -1.94 23.43
CA ASP A 231 1.79 -0.64 23.73
C ASP A 231 3.27 -0.79 24.11
N VAL A 232 4.12 0.10 23.61
CA VAL A 232 5.52 0.19 24.03
C VAL A 232 5.62 1.09 25.26
N VAL A 233 6.18 0.55 26.34
CA VAL A 233 6.30 1.25 27.60
C VAL A 233 7.73 1.34 28.09
N SER A 234 8.08 2.48 28.69
CA SER A 234 9.28 2.66 29.50
C SER A 234 8.86 2.71 30.97
N ILE A 235 9.39 1.81 31.80
CA ILE A 235 9.04 1.66 33.20
C ILE A 235 10.27 1.90 34.08
N THR A 236 10.16 2.88 34.98
CA THR A 236 11.17 3.07 36.04
C THR A 236 10.69 2.39 37.30
N LEU A 237 11.54 1.57 37.93
CA LEU A 237 11.21 0.87 39.16
C LEU A 237 11.60 1.68 40.42
N ASP A 238 10.77 1.53 41.46
CA ASP A 238 11.09 2.01 42.81
C ASP A 238 12.08 1.05 43.54
N ASN A 239 12.49 1.42 44.76
CA ASN A 239 13.41 0.60 45.52
C ASN A 239 12.84 -0.77 45.98
N ASP A 240 11.54 -0.96 45.88
CA ASP A 240 10.83 -2.17 46.28
C ASP A 240 10.51 -3.04 45.02
N GLY A 241 10.87 -2.59 43.81
CA GLY A 241 10.68 -3.29 42.54
C GLY A 241 9.29 -3.10 41.95
N ASN A 242 8.50 -2.14 42.40
CA ASN A 242 7.24 -1.77 41.77
C ASN A 242 7.46 -0.64 40.76
N ALA A 243 6.52 -0.41 39.86
CA ALA A 243 6.56 0.70 38.95
C ALA A 243 6.49 2.05 39.69
N ALA A 244 7.52 2.87 39.59
CA ALA A 244 7.53 4.26 40.07
C ALA A 244 6.89 5.16 38.99
N THR A 245 7.31 4.99 37.74
CA THR A 245 6.69 5.64 36.56
C THR A 245 6.47 4.65 35.44
N ILE A 246 5.41 4.85 34.70
CA ILE A 246 5.15 4.15 33.41
C ILE A 246 4.94 5.25 32.39
N THR A 247 5.79 5.30 31.38
CA THR A 247 5.60 6.18 30.22
C THR A 247 5.19 5.32 29.03
N VAL A 248 3.95 5.46 28.61
CA VAL A 248 3.47 4.87 27.37
C VAL A 248 4.02 5.70 26.21
N GLN A 249 4.88 5.09 25.42
CA GLN A 249 5.35 5.67 24.18
C GLN A 249 4.34 5.31 23.10
N SER A 250 3.28 6.10 22.95
CA SER A 250 2.51 6.02 21.75
C SER A 250 3.30 6.78 20.69
N MET A 251 3.77 6.10 19.66
CA MET A 251 3.76 6.74 18.37
C MET A 251 2.27 6.76 17.97
N GLU A 252 1.61 7.85 18.25
CA GLU A 252 0.75 8.35 17.21
C GLU A 252 1.74 8.60 16.08
N ILE A 253 1.75 7.73 15.09
CA ILE A 253 2.26 8.06 13.78
C ILE A 253 1.40 9.26 13.44
N GLY A 254 1.96 10.45 13.70
CA GLY A 254 1.28 11.68 13.43
C GLY A 254 0.95 11.63 11.97
N GLY A 255 -0.34 11.48 11.66
CA GLY A 255 -0.84 11.68 10.33
C GLY A 255 -0.19 12.95 9.87
N GLY A 256 0.63 12.87 8.82
CA GLY A 256 1.32 14.02 8.30
C GLY A 256 0.30 15.10 8.11
N GLN A 257 0.66 16.27 8.53
CA GLN A 257 -0.14 17.47 8.35
C GLN A 257 -0.44 17.58 6.85
N GLY A 258 -1.62 17.09 6.47
CA GLY A 258 -2.20 17.32 5.16
C GLY A 258 -2.13 18.80 4.86
N GLY A 259 -2.04 19.17 3.60
CA GLY A 259 -2.25 20.54 3.18
C GLY A 259 -3.52 21.13 3.81
N PRO A 260 -3.86 22.40 3.63
CA PRO A 260 -4.84 23.12 4.42
C PRO A 260 -6.22 22.45 4.41
N GLY A 261 -6.46 21.57 5.38
CA GLY A 261 -7.67 20.76 5.57
C GLY A 261 -7.46 19.79 6.72
N GLY A 262 -7.80 20.16 7.90
CA GLY A 262 -8.24 19.36 9.03
C GLY A 262 -7.28 18.34 9.63
N GLN A 263 -7.07 18.45 10.93
CA GLN A 263 -6.62 17.36 11.79
C GLN A 263 -7.55 16.16 11.65
N ASP A 264 -6.99 14.98 11.39
CA ASP A 264 -7.68 13.70 11.52
C ASP A 264 -7.91 13.43 13.02
N SER A 265 -9.03 13.91 13.53
CA SER A 265 -9.45 13.69 14.92
C SER A 265 -10.45 12.53 15.04
N GLY A 266 -10.65 11.76 13.94
CA GLY A 266 -11.73 10.78 13.88
C GLY A 266 -13.11 11.44 13.78
N VAL A 267 -14.15 10.64 13.75
CA VAL A 267 -15.55 11.10 13.69
C VAL A 267 -16.28 10.68 14.96
N ASP A 268 -16.55 11.66 15.82
CA ASP A 268 -17.31 11.43 17.07
C ASP A 268 -18.80 11.12 16.82
N SER A 269 -19.35 11.64 15.72
CA SER A 269 -20.75 11.44 15.33
C SER A 269 -20.97 11.79 13.86
N TYR A 270 -21.95 11.13 13.26
CA TYR A 270 -22.37 11.40 11.89
C TYR A 270 -23.61 12.28 11.85
N ALA A 271 -23.66 13.18 10.87
CA ALA A 271 -24.88 13.87 10.47
C ALA A 271 -25.52 13.09 9.33
N ALA A 272 -26.83 12.81 9.43
CA ALA A 272 -27.57 12.15 8.37
C ALA A 272 -28.98 12.73 8.22
N ALA A 273 -29.43 12.87 6.99
CA ALA A 273 -30.80 13.31 6.70
C ALA A 273 -31.83 12.23 7.12
N ASN A 274 -31.45 10.97 7.01
CA ASN A 274 -32.26 9.82 7.42
C ASN A 274 -31.41 8.87 8.25
N GLU A 275 -31.76 8.70 9.54
CA GLU A 275 -31.07 7.82 10.48
C GLU A 275 -31.90 6.57 10.73
N TYR A 276 -31.28 5.41 10.57
CA TYR A 276 -31.88 4.09 10.78
C TYR A 276 -31.11 3.37 11.89
N SER A 277 -31.75 3.29 13.07
CA SER A 277 -31.20 2.62 14.26
C SER A 277 -32.04 1.42 14.71
N SER A 278 -32.92 0.94 13.87
CA SER A 278 -33.76 -0.25 14.03
C SER A 278 -34.17 -0.77 12.67
N ASP A 279 -34.45 -2.06 12.59
CA ASP A 279 -34.84 -2.76 11.36
C ASP A 279 -35.99 -2.05 10.63
N GLU A 280 -35.78 -1.76 9.36
CA GLU A 280 -36.76 -1.06 8.53
C GLU A 280 -36.64 -1.50 7.06
N THR A 281 -37.75 -1.38 6.32
CA THR A 281 -37.76 -1.49 4.87
C THR A 281 -38.24 -0.17 4.28
N VAL A 282 -37.39 0.47 3.51
CA VAL A 282 -37.67 1.66 2.72
C VAL A 282 -37.94 1.19 1.31
N SER A 283 -38.97 1.70 0.66
CA SER A 283 -39.30 1.28 -0.70
C SER A 283 -40.01 2.39 -1.47
N ASP A 284 -39.68 2.50 -2.77
CA ASP A 284 -40.30 3.43 -3.70
C ASP A 284 -40.22 4.90 -3.20
N THR A 285 -39.11 5.27 -2.54
CA THR A 285 -38.92 6.53 -1.82
C THR A 285 -37.78 7.35 -2.42
N SER A 286 -37.84 8.67 -2.25
CA SER A 286 -36.72 9.58 -2.51
C SER A 286 -36.11 9.99 -1.17
N LEU A 287 -34.81 9.69 -1.00
CA LEU A 287 -34.00 10.11 0.13
C LEU A 287 -33.01 11.17 -0.37
N GLU A 288 -33.07 12.35 0.25
CA GLU A 288 -32.22 13.48 -0.18
C GLU A 288 -31.47 14.06 1.02
N SER A 289 -30.18 14.39 0.78
CA SER A 289 -29.37 15.16 1.71
C SER A 289 -28.72 16.34 0.96
N THR A 290 -28.76 17.53 1.58
CA THR A 290 -28.22 18.77 0.98
C THR A 290 -27.33 19.56 1.93
N GLU A 291 -27.24 19.16 3.20
CA GLU A 291 -26.42 19.87 4.17
C GLU A 291 -24.93 19.49 4.05
N THR A 292 -24.05 20.32 4.59
CA THR A 292 -22.60 20.09 4.57
C THR A 292 -22.24 18.84 5.34
N ASN A 293 -21.48 17.94 4.70
CA ASN A 293 -20.94 16.70 5.30
C ASN A 293 -22.02 15.76 5.91
N GLU A 294 -23.26 15.86 5.43
CA GLU A 294 -24.39 15.05 5.87
C GLU A 294 -24.54 13.81 4.98
N ASN A 295 -24.76 12.62 5.56
CA ASN A 295 -25.11 11.42 4.83
C ASN A 295 -26.59 11.45 4.41
N ALA A 296 -26.96 10.88 3.26
CA ALA A 296 -28.38 10.79 2.91
C ALA A 296 -29.11 9.71 3.70
N ALA A 297 -28.42 8.60 3.99
CA ALA A 297 -28.88 7.54 4.88
C ALA A 297 -27.73 7.02 5.75
N LEU A 298 -27.96 6.87 7.05
CA LEU A 298 -27.05 6.25 8.02
C LEU A 298 -27.72 5.04 8.65
N VAL A 299 -27.08 3.87 8.58
CA VAL A 299 -27.53 2.62 9.20
C VAL A 299 -26.60 2.28 10.36
N SER A 300 -27.13 2.22 11.58
CA SER A 300 -26.35 2.08 12.80
C SER A 300 -27.07 1.26 13.88
N ASN A 301 -26.43 1.05 15.05
CA ASN A 301 -26.99 0.34 16.20
C ASN A 301 -27.43 -1.11 15.92
N GLY A 302 -26.74 -1.82 15.02
CA GLY A 302 -27.10 -3.18 14.65
C GLY A 302 -28.37 -3.31 13.83
N ALA A 303 -28.92 -2.22 13.28
CA ALA A 303 -30.12 -2.24 12.46
C ALA A 303 -29.90 -2.97 11.14
N GLU A 304 -30.89 -3.72 10.67
CA GLU A 304 -30.97 -4.29 9.33
C GLU A 304 -31.96 -3.45 8.50
N VAL A 305 -31.47 -2.73 7.49
CA VAL A 305 -32.28 -1.82 6.68
C VAL A 305 -32.24 -2.20 5.21
N THR A 306 -33.42 -2.39 4.63
CA THR A 306 -33.54 -2.66 3.18
C THR A 306 -34.03 -1.41 2.47
N PHE A 307 -33.24 -0.96 1.48
CA PHE A 307 -33.60 0.07 0.50
C PHE A 307 -33.97 -0.63 -0.82
N ASN A 308 -35.20 -0.44 -1.31
CA ASN A 308 -35.70 -1.15 -2.47
C ASN A 308 -36.45 -0.23 -3.45
N ASN A 309 -35.92 -0.09 -4.65
CA ASN A 309 -36.44 0.77 -5.68
C ASN A 309 -36.50 2.25 -5.22
N ASP A 310 -35.44 2.68 -4.53
CA ASP A 310 -35.33 4.02 -3.97
C ASP A 310 -34.45 4.92 -4.85
N ALA A 311 -34.73 6.24 -4.83
CA ALA A 311 -33.85 7.24 -5.37
C ALA A 311 -33.13 7.95 -4.22
N ILE A 312 -31.83 7.70 -4.08
CA ILE A 312 -31.01 8.25 -3.00
C ILE A 312 -30.06 9.30 -3.59
N SER A 313 -30.17 10.54 -3.10
CA SER A 313 -29.34 11.63 -3.61
C SER A 313 -28.60 12.40 -2.52
N ARG A 314 -27.37 12.71 -2.79
CA ARG A 314 -26.50 13.52 -1.95
C ARG A 314 -25.96 14.69 -2.77
N THR A 315 -26.32 15.93 -2.40
CA THR A 315 -25.89 17.14 -3.12
C THR A 315 -25.43 18.20 -2.14
N SER A 316 -24.20 18.70 -2.27
CA SER A 316 -23.70 19.79 -1.43
C SER A 316 -22.54 20.53 -2.12
N SER A 317 -22.68 21.85 -2.23
CA SER A 317 -21.58 22.71 -2.70
C SER A 317 -20.54 23.04 -1.63
N ASP A 318 -20.88 22.82 -0.36
CA ASP A 318 -20.10 23.27 0.80
C ASP A 318 -19.32 22.14 1.47
N SER A 319 -19.60 20.88 1.12
CA SER A 319 -18.80 19.74 1.56
C SER A 319 -17.40 19.79 0.97
N GLN A 320 -16.41 19.46 1.79
CA GLN A 320 -14.99 19.59 1.42
C GLN A 320 -14.35 18.28 0.97
N GLY A 321 -14.95 17.13 1.33
CA GLY A 321 -14.31 15.84 1.16
C GLY A 321 -13.13 15.64 2.13
N GLY A 322 -12.10 14.95 1.69
CA GLY A 322 -10.88 14.72 2.47
C GLY A 322 -10.99 13.50 3.39
N ASP A 323 -10.10 13.44 4.39
CA ASP A 323 -9.87 12.27 5.24
C ASP A 323 -11.13 11.75 5.93
N ASN A 324 -11.98 12.64 6.49
CA ASN A 324 -13.23 12.21 7.13
C ASN A 324 -14.19 11.52 6.17
N SER A 325 -14.22 11.94 4.92
CA SER A 325 -15.06 11.30 3.90
C SER A 325 -14.44 9.98 3.42
N SER A 326 -13.14 9.95 3.19
CA SER A 326 -12.44 8.78 2.68
C SER A 326 -12.31 7.67 3.74
N PHE A 327 -11.97 8.03 4.98
CA PHE A 327 -11.66 7.03 6.01
C PHE A 327 -12.86 6.62 6.86
N TYR A 328 -13.88 7.49 6.97
CA TYR A 328 -15.01 7.27 7.88
C TYR A 328 -16.38 7.35 7.19
N GLY A 329 -16.46 7.70 5.91
CA GLY A 329 -17.72 7.76 5.16
C GLY A 329 -18.59 8.97 5.42
N VAL A 330 -18.03 10.07 5.95
CA VAL A 330 -18.77 11.32 6.15
C VAL A 330 -19.22 11.88 4.79
N GLY A 331 -20.53 12.13 4.65
CA GLY A 331 -21.12 12.66 3.43
C GLY A 331 -21.43 11.63 2.35
N ALA A 332 -21.28 10.34 2.60
CA ALA A 332 -21.71 9.28 1.69
C ALA A 332 -23.24 9.29 1.49
N ALA A 333 -23.72 8.81 0.35
CA ALA A 333 -25.16 8.67 0.13
C ALA A 333 -25.76 7.63 1.08
N VAL A 334 -25.14 6.44 1.19
CA VAL A 334 -25.52 5.42 2.17
C VAL A 334 -24.30 5.03 2.96
N LEU A 335 -24.35 5.16 4.29
CA LEU A 335 -23.31 4.76 5.23
C LEU A 335 -23.86 3.72 6.21
N ALA A 336 -23.16 2.59 6.32
CA ALA A 336 -23.37 1.61 7.39
C ALA A 336 -22.13 1.61 8.32
N THR A 337 -22.32 1.84 9.63
CA THR A 337 -21.21 1.90 10.60
C THR A 337 -21.12 0.67 11.49
N ASP A 338 -22.24 0.20 12.04
CA ASP A 338 -22.38 -1.00 12.89
C ASP A 338 -23.71 -1.72 12.62
N GLY A 339 -24.38 -1.36 11.51
CA GLY A 339 -25.59 -2.00 11.02
C GLY A 339 -25.40 -2.63 9.65
N THR A 340 -26.47 -3.16 9.09
CA THR A 340 -26.48 -3.81 7.77
C THR A 340 -27.44 -3.09 6.83
N ALA A 341 -26.92 -2.58 5.70
CA ALA A 341 -27.71 -2.01 4.62
C ALA A 341 -27.86 -3.02 3.49
N TYR A 342 -29.10 -3.30 3.07
CA TYR A 342 -29.44 -4.04 1.86
C TYR A 342 -29.98 -3.05 0.84
N VAL A 343 -29.29 -2.87 -0.31
CA VAL A 343 -29.66 -1.90 -1.35
C VAL A 343 -29.93 -2.64 -2.67
N LYS A 344 -31.14 -2.49 -3.20
CA LYS A 344 -31.48 -3.15 -4.45
C LYS A 344 -32.39 -2.32 -5.36
N ASP A 345 -32.31 -2.59 -6.66
CA ASP A 345 -33.17 -1.97 -7.70
C ASP A 345 -33.21 -0.42 -7.56
N SER A 346 -32.15 0.19 -7.04
CA SER A 346 -32.13 1.60 -6.59
C SER A 346 -31.23 2.46 -7.50
N THR A 347 -31.39 3.78 -7.38
CA THR A 347 -30.52 4.73 -8.06
C THR A 347 -29.88 5.65 -7.01
N ILE A 348 -28.55 5.72 -7.02
CA ILE A 348 -27.78 6.55 -6.09
C ILE A 348 -27.01 7.60 -6.89
N THR A 349 -27.19 8.87 -6.53
CA THR A 349 -26.49 9.98 -7.18
C THR A 349 -25.83 10.88 -6.15
N THR A 350 -24.57 11.26 -6.37
CA THR A 350 -23.89 12.23 -5.53
C THR A 350 -23.29 13.37 -6.37
N ASP A 351 -23.48 14.59 -5.92
CA ASP A 351 -22.86 15.81 -6.44
C ASP A 351 -22.35 16.64 -5.23
N SER A 352 -21.39 16.06 -4.54
CA SER A 352 -20.80 16.57 -3.32
C SER A 352 -19.38 16.03 -3.17
N LYS A 353 -18.41 16.85 -2.80
CA LYS A 353 -17.06 16.37 -2.48
C LYS A 353 -17.12 15.42 -1.30
N GLY A 354 -16.46 14.28 -1.41
CA GLY A 354 -16.51 13.20 -0.43
C GLY A 354 -17.82 12.42 -0.41
N GLY A 355 -18.69 12.63 -1.39
CA GLY A 355 -20.00 11.97 -1.51
C GLY A 355 -19.87 10.58 -2.12
N ALA A 356 -19.34 9.59 -1.40
CA ALA A 356 -19.34 8.22 -1.86
C ALA A 356 -20.76 7.68 -2.05
N GLY A 357 -20.94 6.74 -2.99
CA GLY A 357 -22.25 6.14 -3.25
C GLY A 357 -22.68 5.23 -2.09
N LEU A 358 -21.98 4.11 -1.89
CA LEU A 358 -22.18 3.18 -0.78
C LEU A 358 -20.91 3.12 0.06
N PHE A 359 -21.05 3.13 1.37
CA PHE A 359 -19.92 3.07 2.29
C PHE A 359 -20.18 2.11 3.45
N ALA A 360 -19.28 1.15 3.65
CA ALA A 360 -19.24 0.27 4.82
C ALA A 360 -18.04 0.68 5.70
N TYR A 361 -18.28 1.02 6.95
CA TYR A 361 -17.25 1.42 7.89
C TYR A 361 -17.34 0.63 9.20
N GLY A 362 -16.19 0.24 9.76
CA GLY A 362 -16.12 -0.46 11.04
C GLY A 362 -16.82 -1.81 11.01
N ASP A 363 -17.76 -2.02 11.91
CA ASP A 363 -18.60 -3.23 11.96
C ASP A 363 -19.75 -3.21 10.93
N GLY A 364 -19.87 -2.13 10.13
CA GLY A 364 -20.91 -1.94 9.12
C GLY A 364 -20.81 -2.91 7.95
N THR A 365 -21.96 -3.35 7.46
CA THR A 365 -22.06 -4.22 6.29
C THR A 365 -23.02 -3.65 5.27
N VAL A 366 -22.61 -3.63 4.00
CA VAL A 366 -23.46 -3.25 2.87
C VAL A 366 -23.57 -4.43 1.91
N TYR A 367 -24.79 -4.81 1.60
CA TYR A 367 -25.15 -5.72 0.51
C TYR A 367 -25.86 -4.91 -0.58
N ALA A 368 -25.39 -4.94 -1.81
CA ALA A 368 -25.99 -4.16 -2.89
C ALA A 368 -26.19 -5.01 -4.16
N ALA A 369 -27.32 -4.85 -4.81
CA ALA A 369 -27.59 -5.55 -6.06
C ALA A 369 -28.43 -4.70 -7.02
N ASP A 370 -28.26 -4.92 -8.34
CA ASP A 370 -29.10 -4.34 -9.40
C ASP A 370 -29.31 -2.81 -9.21
N THR A 371 -28.24 -2.07 -8.86
CA THR A 371 -28.31 -0.66 -8.45
C THR A 371 -27.38 0.20 -9.30
N ASP A 372 -27.88 1.35 -9.77
CA ASP A 372 -27.12 2.35 -10.51
C ASP A 372 -26.53 3.38 -9.55
N ILE A 373 -25.21 3.61 -9.60
CA ILE A 373 -24.48 4.58 -8.76
C ILE A 373 -23.72 5.55 -9.64
N SER A 374 -23.91 6.85 -9.44
CA SER A 374 -23.18 7.90 -10.15
C SER A 374 -22.70 8.99 -9.20
N THR A 375 -21.38 9.22 -9.17
CA THR A 375 -20.74 10.26 -8.35
C THR A 375 -20.05 11.30 -9.23
N GLN A 376 -20.09 12.60 -8.85
CA GLN A 376 -19.66 13.70 -9.71
C GLN A 376 -18.44 14.46 -9.22
N GLN A 377 -18.21 14.55 -7.91
CA GLN A 377 -17.21 15.42 -7.33
C GLN A 377 -15.99 14.62 -6.83
N ASP A 378 -14.91 15.36 -6.48
CA ASP A 378 -13.67 14.76 -6.00
C ASP A 378 -13.86 13.99 -4.69
N THR A 379 -13.01 12.99 -4.46
CA THR A 379 -13.02 12.08 -3.30
C THR A 379 -14.35 11.33 -3.08
N SER A 380 -15.10 11.13 -4.15
CA SER A 380 -16.44 10.52 -4.15
C SER A 380 -16.40 9.13 -4.82
N GLY A 381 -15.93 8.13 -4.09
CA GLY A 381 -15.89 6.74 -4.58
C GLY A 381 -17.28 6.18 -4.91
N GLY A 382 -17.32 5.14 -5.74
CA GLY A 382 -18.58 4.47 -6.08
C GLY A 382 -19.07 3.59 -4.95
N ILE A 383 -18.41 2.45 -4.73
CA ILE A 383 -18.59 1.57 -3.56
C ILE A 383 -17.32 1.56 -2.73
N HIS A 384 -17.47 1.61 -1.39
CA HIS A 384 -16.36 1.93 -0.52
C HIS A 384 -16.38 1.13 0.79
N ALA A 385 -15.23 0.62 1.23
CA ALA A 385 -15.04 -0.02 2.53
C ALA A 385 -13.81 0.57 3.24
N ALA A 386 -13.94 0.86 4.54
CA ALA A 386 -12.83 1.31 5.38
C ALA A 386 -13.04 0.89 6.84
N GLY A 387 -11.95 0.92 7.64
CA GLY A 387 -12.04 0.62 9.06
C GLY A 387 -12.51 -0.79 9.40
N GLY A 388 -12.35 -1.76 8.50
CA GLY A 388 -12.85 -3.13 8.67
C GLY A 388 -14.24 -3.40 8.09
N GLY A 389 -14.87 -2.42 7.45
CA GLY A 389 -16.21 -2.54 6.84
C GLY A 389 -16.31 -3.64 5.79
N LYS A 390 -17.53 -4.14 5.55
CA LYS A 390 -17.78 -5.22 4.60
C LYS A 390 -18.75 -4.80 3.53
N LEU A 391 -18.41 -5.00 2.26
CA LEU A 391 -19.26 -4.67 1.13
C LEU A 391 -19.36 -5.83 0.16
N TYR A 392 -20.58 -6.22 -0.17
CA TYR A 392 -20.89 -7.30 -1.09
C TYR A 392 -21.81 -6.77 -2.19
N ALA A 393 -21.42 -6.98 -3.46
CA ALA A 393 -22.09 -6.36 -4.60
C ALA A 393 -22.38 -7.37 -5.72
N TRP A 394 -23.57 -7.25 -6.33
CA TRP A 394 -23.99 -8.03 -7.50
C TRP A 394 -24.63 -7.13 -8.54
N ASP A 395 -24.19 -7.25 -9.80
CA ASP A 395 -24.79 -6.55 -10.97
C ASP A 395 -24.94 -5.02 -10.75
N LEU A 396 -23.94 -4.33 -10.19
CA LEU A 396 -23.99 -2.89 -10.06
C LEU A 396 -23.53 -2.18 -11.35
N SER A 397 -24.10 -0.99 -11.58
CA SER A 397 -23.63 -0.03 -12.58
C SER A 397 -23.06 1.19 -11.86
N VAL A 398 -21.74 1.32 -11.84
CA VAL A 398 -21.04 2.36 -11.09
C VAL A 398 -20.29 3.29 -12.04
N GLU A 399 -20.51 4.59 -11.96
CA GLU A 399 -19.78 5.62 -12.68
C GLU A 399 -19.31 6.73 -11.71
N THR A 400 -18.01 6.99 -11.66
CA THR A 400 -17.41 8.08 -10.89
C THR A 400 -16.71 9.07 -11.80
N ASN A 401 -16.83 10.38 -11.50
CA ASN A 401 -16.34 11.44 -12.38
C ASN A 401 -15.31 12.38 -11.73
N GLY A 402 -15.21 12.39 -10.41
CA GLY A 402 -14.29 13.26 -9.67
C GLY A 402 -12.84 12.78 -9.66
N GLU A 403 -11.93 13.65 -9.28
CA GLU A 403 -10.53 13.31 -8.96
C GLU A 403 -10.49 12.47 -7.66
N SER A 404 -9.57 11.51 -7.58
CA SER A 404 -9.44 10.59 -6.43
C SER A 404 -10.75 9.87 -6.05
N SER A 405 -11.50 9.43 -7.06
CA SER A 405 -12.85 8.85 -6.93
C SER A 405 -12.90 7.48 -7.61
N ALA A 406 -12.19 6.49 -7.06
CA ALA A 406 -12.21 5.13 -7.61
C ALA A 406 -13.62 4.53 -7.60
N ALA A 407 -13.94 3.73 -8.61
CA ALA A 407 -15.26 3.09 -8.73
C ALA A 407 -15.45 2.01 -7.65
N ILE A 408 -14.43 1.19 -7.39
CA ILE A 408 -14.30 0.31 -6.22
C ILE A 408 -13.17 0.87 -5.37
N ARG A 409 -13.47 1.26 -4.14
CA ARG A 409 -12.51 1.94 -3.28
C ARG A 409 -12.47 1.33 -1.89
N SER A 410 -11.28 1.25 -1.33
CA SER A 410 -11.08 1.02 0.09
C SER A 410 -10.09 2.03 0.63
N ASP A 411 -10.14 2.28 1.93
CA ASP A 411 -9.26 3.23 2.60
C ASP A 411 -8.83 2.70 3.97
N ARG A 412 -8.19 3.54 4.76
CA ARG A 412 -7.55 3.28 6.05
C ARG A 412 -8.33 2.29 6.93
N GLY A 413 -7.63 1.29 7.44
CA GLY A 413 -8.20 0.21 8.24
C GLY A 413 -8.82 -0.91 7.40
N GLY A 414 -8.75 -0.82 6.07
CA GLY A 414 -9.16 -1.88 5.16
C GLY A 414 -10.60 -2.34 5.30
N GLY A 415 -10.81 -3.62 5.00
CA GLY A 415 -12.10 -4.29 5.07
C GLY A 415 -12.16 -5.48 4.12
N THR A 416 -13.38 -5.88 3.78
CA THR A 416 -13.61 -6.95 2.80
C THR A 416 -14.59 -6.48 1.74
N MET A 417 -14.24 -6.66 0.47
CA MET A 417 -15.16 -6.38 -0.63
C MET A 417 -15.22 -7.58 -1.57
N VAL A 418 -16.44 -8.02 -1.86
CA VAL A 418 -16.69 -9.10 -2.83
C VAL A 418 -17.69 -8.59 -3.87
N VAL A 419 -17.28 -8.62 -5.12
CA VAL A 419 -18.06 -8.10 -6.25
C VAL A 419 -18.26 -9.21 -7.27
N ASP A 420 -19.49 -9.48 -7.64
CA ASP A 420 -19.85 -10.47 -8.64
C ASP A 420 -20.76 -9.84 -9.71
N ASP A 421 -20.28 -9.78 -10.92
CA ASP A 421 -20.87 -9.06 -12.05
C ASP A 421 -20.91 -7.53 -11.90
N GLY A 422 -21.24 -6.83 -12.97
CA GLY A 422 -21.45 -5.39 -13.00
C GLY A 422 -20.42 -4.62 -13.81
N THR A 423 -20.63 -3.30 -13.87
CA THR A 423 -19.78 -2.36 -14.58
C THR A 423 -19.30 -1.25 -13.64
N TYR A 424 -18.01 -1.05 -13.56
CA TYR A 424 -17.38 -0.09 -12.67
C TYR A 424 -16.45 0.83 -13.46
N THR A 425 -16.86 2.06 -13.65
CA THR A 425 -16.13 3.03 -14.47
C THR A 425 -15.72 4.25 -13.66
N SER A 426 -14.45 4.59 -13.69
CA SER A 426 -13.91 5.85 -13.18
C SER A 426 -13.42 6.73 -14.34
N ASN A 427 -13.78 8.01 -14.30
CA ASN A 427 -13.46 8.99 -15.34
C ASN A 427 -12.42 10.03 -14.88
N GLY A 428 -12.25 10.19 -13.59
CA GLY A 428 -11.38 11.21 -13.00
C GLY A 428 -9.89 10.89 -13.10
N VAL A 429 -9.07 11.91 -13.00
CA VAL A 429 -7.61 11.78 -12.86
C VAL A 429 -7.29 11.27 -11.45
N GLY A 430 -6.32 10.35 -11.33
CA GLY A 430 -5.99 9.71 -10.06
C GLY A 430 -7.15 8.91 -9.46
N SER A 431 -8.03 8.39 -10.32
CA SER A 431 -9.21 7.62 -9.97
C SER A 431 -9.13 6.26 -10.65
N PRO A 432 -8.43 5.28 -10.06
CA PRO A 432 -8.38 3.93 -10.62
C PRO A 432 -9.78 3.29 -10.63
N ALA A 433 -9.96 2.26 -11.44
CA ALA A 433 -11.18 1.45 -11.35
C ALA A 433 -11.26 0.75 -10.00
N VAL A 434 -10.10 0.29 -9.47
CA VAL A 434 -9.98 -0.29 -8.12
C VAL A 434 -8.81 0.35 -7.38
N TYR A 435 -9.09 1.04 -6.26
CA TYR A 435 -8.10 1.45 -5.26
C TYR A 435 -8.21 0.51 -4.06
N CYS A 436 -7.14 -0.23 -3.80
CA CYS A 436 -7.15 -1.37 -2.89
C CYS A 436 -6.23 -1.15 -1.68
N THR A 437 -6.84 -0.96 -0.52
CA THR A 437 -6.24 -1.04 0.82
C THR A 437 -7.02 -2.04 1.70
N ALA A 438 -7.59 -3.08 1.10
CA ALA A 438 -8.45 -4.08 1.72
C ALA A 438 -8.24 -5.47 1.08
N ASP A 439 -9.01 -6.46 1.52
CA ASP A 439 -9.14 -7.75 0.86
C ASP A 439 -10.31 -7.70 -0.13
N ILE A 440 -9.99 -7.62 -1.43
CA ILE A 440 -10.96 -7.43 -2.52
C ILE A 440 -10.94 -8.61 -3.48
N ALA A 441 -12.11 -9.19 -3.76
CA ALA A 441 -12.30 -10.21 -4.78
C ALA A 441 -13.41 -9.78 -5.76
N VAL A 442 -13.15 -9.87 -7.07
CA VAL A 442 -14.07 -9.45 -8.13
C VAL A 442 -14.20 -10.55 -9.17
N ASN A 443 -15.42 -10.88 -9.56
CA ASN A 443 -15.71 -11.87 -10.58
C ASN A 443 -16.64 -11.30 -11.66
N ASN A 444 -16.41 -11.68 -12.92
CA ASN A 444 -17.23 -11.34 -14.09
C ASN A 444 -17.51 -9.84 -14.34
N ALA A 445 -16.69 -8.93 -13.82
CA ALA A 445 -16.95 -7.49 -13.88
C ALA A 445 -16.19 -6.78 -15.01
N GLU A 446 -16.76 -5.66 -15.47
CA GLU A 446 -16.11 -4.69 -16.36
C GLU A 446 -15.54 -3.53 -15.53
N LEU A 447 -14.24 -3.44 -15.45
CA LEU A 447 -13.49 -2.47 -14.63
C LEU A 447 -12.76 -1.49 -15.56
N THR A 448 -13.13 -0.22 -15.56
CA THR A 448 -12.55 0.77 -16.47
C THR A 448 -12.13 2.06 -15.77
N ALA A 449 -10.88 2.44 -15.95
CA ALA A 449 -10.36 3.76 -15.60
C ALA A 449 -10.05 4.55 -16.88
N ASN A 450 -10.75 5.67 -17.09
CA ASN A 450 -10.59 6.50 -18.28
C ASN A 450 -9.56 7.63 -18.12
N GLY A 451 -9.19 7.97 -16.90
CA GLY A 451 -8.25 9.04 -16.59
C GLY A 451 -7.13 8.64 -15.61
N SER A 452 -6.98 7.34 -15.36
CA SER A 452 -6.05 6.82 -14.36
C SER A 452 -5.55 5.43 -14.74
N GLU A 453 -4.65 4.87 -13.94
CA GLU A 453 -4.37 3.44 -13.88
C GLU A 453 -5.65 2.65 -13.58
N ALA A 454 -5.67 1.40 -13.98
CA ALA A 454 -6.83 0.54 -13.71
C ALA A 454 -6.87 0.10 -12.24
N VAL A 455 -5.69 -0.21 -11.67
CA VAL A 455 -5.56 -0.74 -10.32
C VAL A 455 -4.40 -0.08 -9.60
N CYS A 456 -4.65 0.25 -8.34
CA CYS A 456 -3.65 0.70 -7.38
C CYS A 456 -3.80 -0.14 -6.11
N ILE A 457 -2.76 -0.90 -5.72
CA ILE A 457 -2.73 -1.70 -4.49
C ILE A 457 -1.65 -1.15 -3.57
N GLU A 458 -2.02 -0.80 -2.35
CA GLU A 458 -1.10 -0.24 -1.38
C GLU A 458 -0.90 -1.17 -0.19
N GLY A 459 0.37 -1.52 0.10
CA GLY A 459 0.79 -2.28 1.28
C GLY A 459 0.20 -3.68 1.39
N LEU A 460 0.00 -4.16 2.62
CA LEU A 460 -0.49 -5.50 2.94
C LEU A 460 -1.97 -5.68 2.56
N ASN A 461 -2.26 -5.67 1.26
CA ASN A 461 -3.62 -5.78 0.74
C ASN A 461 -3.68 -6.66 -0.50
N SER A 462 -4.89 -7.10 -0.86
CA SER A 462 -5.06 -8.09 -1.92
C SER A 462 -6.20 -7.74 -2.86
N LEU A 463 -5.94 -7.80 -4.16
CA LEU A 463 -6.95 -7.79 -5.20
C LEU A 463 -6.89 -9.07 -6.02
N ARG A 464 -8.02 -9.76 -6.11
CA ARG A 464 -8.18 -10.97 -6.91
C ARG A 464 -9.28 -10.78 -7.93
N LEU A 465 -8.95 -11.00 -9.19
CA LEU A 465 -9.88 -10.85 -10.32
C LEU A 465 -10.11 -12.21 -10.98
N TYR A 466 -11.38 -12.53 -11.23
CA TYR A 466 -11.80 -13.76 -11.92
C TYR A 466 -12.67 -13.42 -13.11
N ASN A 467 -12.31 -13.90 -14.29
CA ASN A 467 -13.07 -13.69 -15.54
C ASN A 467 -13.50 -12.22 -15.78
N SER A 468 -12.75 -11.26 -15.23
CA SER A 468 -13.10 -9.83 -15.28
C SER A 468 -12.30 -9.11 -16.37
N ASN A 469 -12.83 -7.98 -16.86
CA ASN A 469 -12.16 -7.17 -17.86
C ASN A 469 -11.65 -5.87 -17.23
N LEU A 470 -10.36 -5.64 -17.36
CA LEU A 470 -9.67 -4.50 -16.74
C LEU A 470 -9.12 -3.56 -17.82
N THR A 471 -9.46 -2.28 -17.74
CA THR A 471 -8.96 -1.26 -18.67
C THR A 471 -8.36 -0.06 -17.91
N GLY A 472 -7.13 0.30 -18.24
CA GLY A 472 -6.44 1.48 -17.71
C GLY A 472 -6.10 2.49 -18.81
N ASN A 473 -6.15 3.78 -18.46
CA ASN A 473 -5.77 4.90 -19.33
C ASN A 473 -5.17 6.03 -18.48
N MET A 474 -4.02 5.74 -17.88
CA MET A 474 -3.33 6.68 -16.98
C MET A 474 -2.87 7.93 -17.75
N SER A 475 -3.07 9.10 -17.16
CA SER A 475 -2.52 10.35 -17.70
C SER A 475 -1.01 10.39 -17.49
N ASP A 476 -0.26 10.91 -18.46
CA ASP A 476 1.13 11.29 -18.26
C ASP A 476 1.18 12.52 -17.33
N ASP A 477 1.82 12.35 -16.17
CA ASP A 477 1.94 13.37 -15.13
C ASP A 477 3.42 13.56 -14.77
N ASP A 478 3.89 14.81 -14.74
CA ASP A 478 5.26 15.20 -14.38
C ASP A 478 5.72 14.66 -13.00
N GLN A 479 4.78 14.17 -12.15
CA GLN A 479 5.08 13.59 -10.84
C GLN A 479 5.41 12.09 -10.89
N ASN A 480 5.11 11.43 -12.01
CA ASN A 480 5.36 10.01 -12.18
C ASN A 480 6.65 9.78 -12.95
N ASP A 481 7.37 8.71 -12.61
CA ASP A 481 8.56 8.28 -13.35
C ASP A 481 8.20 7.70 -14.70
N THR A 482 7.02 7.07 -14.75
CA THR A 482 6.46 6.37 -15.90
C THR A 482 4.95 6.31 -15.78
N THR A 483 4.27 5.75 -16.77
CA THR A 483 2.83 5.45 -16.73
C THR A 483 2.62 3.95 -16.71
N TRP A 484 1.58 3.49 -16.04
CA TRP A 484 1.30 2.07 -15.81
C TRP A 484 -0.20 1.76 -15.85
N THR A 485 -0.54 0.49 -15.96
CA THR A 485 -1.94 0.02 -15.88
C THR A 485 -2.28 -0.50 -14.49
N VAL A 486 -1.34 -1.20 -13.84
CA VAL A 486 -1.47 -1.75 -12.49
C VAL A 486 -0.23 -1.38 -11.69
N ILE A 487 -0.42 -0.79 -10.50
CA ILE A 487 0.67 -0.53 -9.56
C ILE A 487 0.47 -1.27 -8.23
N LEU A 488 1.57 -1.83 -7.71
CA LEU A 488 1.68 -2.33 -6.36
C LEU A 488 2.79 -1.54 -5.66
N TYR A 489 2.47 -0.88 -4.55
CA TYR A 489 3.41 0.04 -3.90
C TYR A 489 3.09 0.23 -2.41
N GLN A 490 3.99 0.90 -1.72
CA GLN A 490 3.78 1.39 -0.36
C GLN A 490 4.06 2.89 -0.31
N SER A 491 3.04 3.70 0.01
CA SER A 491 3.19 5.15 0.08
C SER A 491 3.85 5.64 1.36
N MET A 492 3.80 4.85 2.44
CA MET A 492 4.19 5.25 3.80
C MET A 492 3.29 6.36 4.39
N SER A 493 2.09 6.55 3.84
CA SER A 493 1.10 7.52 4.35
C SER A 493 0.44 7.08 5.66
N GLY A 494 0.49 5.78 5.95
CA GLY A 494 -0.27 5.16 7.05
C GLY A 494 -1.70 4.77 6.66
N ASP A 495 -2.05 4.83 5.38
CA ASP A 495 -3.37 4.42 4.87
C ASP A 495 -3.48 2.91 4.75
N SER A 496 -2.35 2.21 4.66
CA SER A 496 -2.28 0.75 4.70
C SER A 496 -1.10 0.26 5.55
N GLU A 497 -1.21 -0.97 6.06
CA GLU A 497 -0.12 -1.65 6.73
C GLU A 497 0.98 -2.01 5.74
N VAL A 498 2.24 -1.99 6.19
CA VAL A 498 3.39 -2.42 5.38
C VAL A 498 3.38 -3.94 5.27
N GLY A 499 3.51 -4.47 4.06
CA GLY A 499 3.58 -5.91 3.82
C GLY A 499 3.33 -6.26 2.38
N ASN A 500 3.13 -7.55 2.12
CA ASN A 500 3.01 -8.09 0.77
C ASN A 500 1.71 -7.66 0.09
N SER A 501 1.83 -6.84 -0.95
CA SER A 501 0.72 -6.49 -1.85
C SER A 501 0.43 -7.64 -2.81
N THR A 502 -0.83 -8.04 -2.98
CA THR A 502 -1.17 -9.17 -3.84
C THR A 502 -2.09 -8.77 -4.99
N PHE A 503 -1.68 -9.07 -6.21
CA PHE A 503 -2.53 -9.04 -7.41
C PHE A 503 -2.64 -10.43 -8.02
N GLN A 504 -3.84 -10.96 -8.14
CA GLN A 504 -4.10 -12.23 -8.81
C GLN A 504 -5.19 -12.05 -9.87
N MET A 505 -5.01 -12.68 -11.04
CA MET A 505 -6.03 -12.67 -12.08
C MET A 505 -6.07 -14.02 -12.79
N ASP A 506 -7.28 -14.64 -12.83
CA ASP A 506 -7.58 -15.89 -13.52
C ASP A 506 -8.64 -15.64 -14.61
N GLY A 507 -8.23 -15.71 -15.86
CA GLY A 507 -9.06 -15.42 -17.03
C GLY A 507 -9.41 -13.94 -17.18
N GLY A 508 -10.25 -13.62 -18.18
CA GLY A 508 -10.62 -12.24 -18.51
C GLY A 508 -9.58 -11.49 -19.33
N THR A 509 -9.63 -10.15 -19.31
CA THR A 509 -8.77 -9.32 -20.16
C THR A 509 -8.13 -8.18 -19.37
N ILE A 510 -6.89 -7.80 -19.73
CA ILE A 510 -6.27 -6.53 -19.34
C ILE A 510 -6.03 -5.69 -20.60
N THR A 511 -6.53 -4.46 -20.62
CA THR A 511 -6.28 -3.50 -21.70
C THR A 511 -5.50 -2.30 -21.16
N SER A 512 -4.26 -2.17 -21.59
CA SER A 512 -3.44 -0.99 -21.37
C SER A 512 -3.61 -0.02 -22.53
N LYS A 513 -4.16 1.16 -22.28
CA LYS A 513 -4.33 2.18 -23.34
C LYS A 513 -3.08 3.03 -23.52
N ASN A 514 -2.21 3.11 -22.52
CA ASN A 514 -0.94 3.83 -22.56
C ASN A 514 0.02 3.31 -21.48
N GLY A 515 1.32 3.61 -21.62
CA GLY A 515 2.35 3.23 -20.67
C GLY A 515 2.65 1.73 -20.60
N GLY A 516 3.24 1.32 -19.50
CA GLY A 516 3.55 -0.07 -19.20
C GLY A 516 2.37 -0.82 -18.56
N LEU A 517 2.59 -2.11 -18.25
CA LEU A 517 1.50 -2.92 -17.69
C LEU A 517 1.57 -2.96 -16.17
N PHE A 518 2.58 -3.61 -15.59
CA PHE A 518 2.75 -3.74 -14.13
C PHE A 518 3.93 -2.91 -13.64
N TYR A 519 3.71 -2.11 -12.60
CA TYR A 519 4.77 -1.40 -11.90
C TYR A 519 4.75 -1.79 -10.42
N THR A 520 5.91 -2.17 -9.88
CA THR A 520 6.07 -2.48 -8.46
C THR A 520 7.23 -1.69 -7.89
N THR A 521 7.00 -1.01 -6.76
CA THR A 521 8.01 -0.15 -6.13
C THR A 521 7.74 0.04 -4.64
N ASN A 522 8.79 0.10 -3.84
CA ASN A 522 8.75 0.33 -2.39
C ASN A 522 7.81 -0.64 -1.63
N THR A 523 7.74 -1.91 -2.06
CA THR A 523 6.83 -2.89 -1.45
C THR A 523 7.33 -4.32 -1.64
N GLU A 524 6.92 -5.22 -0.76
CA GLU A 524 6.88 -6.66 -1.06
C GLU A 524 5.61 -6.93 -1.86
N CYS A 525 5.67 -7.77 -2.89
CA CYS A 525 4.49 -8.06 -3.67
C CYS A 525 4.45 -9.43 -4.33
N THR A 526 3.24 -9.88 -4.59
CA THR A 526 2.94 -11.09 -5.34
C THR A 526 2.02 -10.78 -6.51
N ILE A 527 2.44 -11.14 -7.72
CA ILE A 527 1.62 -11.04 -8.93
C ILE A 527 1.46 -12.43 -9.52
N ALA A 528 0.23 -12.87 -9.73
CA ALA A 528 -0.05 -14.13 -10.38
C ALA A 528 -1.09 -13.98 -11.50
N LEU A 529 -0.74 -14.41 -12.69
CA LEU A 529 -1.60 -14.35 -13.88
C LEU A 529 -1.83 -15.75 -14.44
N LYS A 530 -3.08 -16.04 -14.81
CA LYS A 530 -3.43 -17.29 -15.45
C LYS A 530 -4.49 -17.09 -16.54
N ASP A 531 -4.19 -17.52 -17.75
CA ASP A 531 -5.10 -17.46 -18.92
C ASP A 531 -5.73 -16.06 -19.14
N VAL A 532 -4.97 -14.98 -18.93
CA VAL A 532 -5.42 -13.58 -19.09
C VAL A 532 -5.08 -13.08 -20.49
N ASP A 533 -6.07 -12.59 -21.22
CA ASP A 533 -5.87 -11.94 -22.52
C ASP A 533 -5.38 -10.49 -22.32
N ILE A 534 -4.15 -10.16 -22.79
CA ILE A 534 -3.58 -8.84 -22.61
C ILE A 534 -3.56 -8.07 -23.93
N THR A 535 -4.18 -6.89 -23.93
CA THR A 535 -4.09 -5.92 -25.03
C THR A 535 -3.14 -4.79 -24.64
N TYR A 536 -2.03 -4.73 -25.35
CA TYR A 536 -1.01 -3.70 -25.17
C TYR A 536 -1.30 -2.50 -26.10
N ASN A 537 -0.93 -1.31 -25.63
CA ASN A 537 -0.87 -0.15 -26.53
C ASN A 537 0.38 -0.22 -27.44
N ASP A 538 0.38 0.59 -28.50
CA ASP A 538 1.47 0.57 -29.50
C ASP A 538 2.82 1.06 -28.92
N ASP A 539 2.79 1.88 -27.87
CA ASP A 539 3.92 2.51 -27.23
C ASP A 539 4.21 1.89 -25.84
N SER A 540 3.82 0.62 -25.60
CA SER A 540 4.02 -0.07 -24.32
C SER A 540 5.50 -0.14 -23.98
N GLU A 541 5.88 0.46 -22.85
CA GLU A 541 7.28 0.60 -22.44
C GLU A 541 7.80 -0.67 -21.77
N PHE A 542 6.95 -1.36 -20.98
CA PHE A 542 7.31 -2.57 -20.25
C PHE A 542 6.10 -3.47 -19.95
N PHE A 543 6.38 -4.76 -19.79
CA PHE A 543 5.44 -5.72 -19.23
C PHE A 543 5.41 -5.63 -17.70
N LEU A 544 6.59 -5.68 -17.06
CA LEU A 544 6.78 -5.54 -15.62
C LEU A 544 7.98 -4.62 -15.36
N GLN A 545 7.80 -3.63 -14.51
CA GLN A 545 8.88 -2.85 -13.94
C GLN A 545 8.91 -3.08 -12.43
N CYS A 546 9.98 -3.72 -11.94
CA CYS A 546 10.25 -4.01 -10.53
C CYS A 546 11.50 -3.23 -10.12
N THR A 547 11.32 -1.98 -9.69
CA THR A 547 12.43 -1.05 -9.45
C THR A 547 12.15 -0.08 -8.31
N GLY A 548 13.19 0.60 -7.84
CA GLY A 548 13.02 1.84 -7.08
C GLY A 548 12.29 2.92 -7.88
N ASN A 549 12.03 4.05 -7.25
CA ASN A 549 11.39 5.22 -7.82
C ASN A 549 12.14 6.51 -7.50
N ASN A 550 11.83 7.62 -8.19
CA ASN A 550 12.49 8.92 -8.03
C ASN A 550 12.10 9.67 -6.73
N ASN A 551 11.23 9.09 -5.93
CA ASN A 551 10.73 9.64 -4.67
C ASN A 551 10.01 11.01 -4.79
N GLN A 552 9.55 11.40 -5.98
CA GLN A 552 8.80 12.66 -6.12
C GLN A 552 7.45 12.61 -5.40
N ARG A 553 6.87 11.42 -5.27
CA ARG A 553 5.63 11.20 -4.52
C ARG A 553 5.85 10.88 -3.03
N GLY A 554 7.09 10.77 -2.58
CA GLY A 554 7.40 10.42 -1.19
C GLY A 554 7.32 8.93 -0.89
N TRP A 555 7.36 8.06 -1.91
CA TRP A 555 7.31 6.62 -1.73
C TRP A 555 8.69 6.07 -1.35
N GLY A 556 8.88 5.85 -0.05
CA GLY A 556 10.12 5.33 0.52
C GLY A 556 11.29 6.32 0.50
N GLN A 557 12.50 5.79 0.42
CA GLN A 557 13.74 6.55 0.31
C GLN A 557 14.40 6.27 -1.02
N SER A 558 14.73 7.30 -1.79
CA SER A 558 15.47 7.17 -3.05
C SER A 558 16.74 6.32 -2.89
N GLY A 559 16.88 5.29 -3.71
CA GLY A 559 17.97 4.32 -3.66
C GLY A 559 17.84 3.23 -2.59
N SER A 560 16.67 3.15 -1.91
CA SER A 560 16.31 2.11 -0.94
C SER A 560 14.81 1.78 -0.99
N ASN A 561 14.13 2.20 -2.05
CA ASN A 561 12.69 2.02 -2.27
C ASN A 561 12.43 1.04 -3.43
N GLY A 562 13.22 -0.02 -3.50
CA GLY A 562 13.02 -1.14 -4.42
C GLY A 562 11.76 -1.94 -4.09
N SER A 563 11.52 -2.98 -4.87
CA SER A 563 10.41 -3.90 -4.67
C SER A 563 10.94 -5.32 -4.51
N ASP A 564 10.29 -6.13 -3.65
CA ASP A 564 10.50 -7.57 -3.57
C ASP A 564 9.27 -8.25 -4.19
N CYS A 565 9.44 -8.78 -5.42
CA CYS A 565 8.32 -9.26 -6.24
C CYS A 565 8.43 -10.74 -6.58
N ASN A 566 7.42 -11.52 -6.20
CA ASN A 566 7.19 -12.86 -6.73
C ASN A 566 6.16 -12.78 -7.87
N PHE A 567 6.63 -12.94 -9.11
CA PHE A 567 5.80 -12.96 -10.30
C PHE A 567 5.59 -14.37 -10.82
N THR A 568 4.37 -14.80 -10.99
CA THR A 568 4.03 -16.11 -11.57
C THR A 568 3.12 -15.97 -12.78
N ALA A 569 3.56 -16.52 -13.90
CA ALA A 569 2.75 -16.75 -15.11
C ALA A 569 2.37 -18.24 -15.20
N ASP A 570 1.09 -18.54 -15.26
CA ASP A 570 0.53 -19.88 -15.44
C ASP A 570 -0.31 -19.92 -16.71
N SER A 571 0.14 -20.64 -17.73
CA SER A 571 -0.53 -20.69 -19.04
C SER A 571 -0.75 -19.30 -19.65
N GLN A 572 0.21 -18.38 -19.46
CA GLN A 572 0.06 -16.95 -19.74
C GLN A 572 0.93 -16.49 -20.90
N ASP A 573 0.33 -15.78 -21.85
CA ASP A 573 1.05 -15.10 -22.91
C ASP A 573 1.42 -13.68 -22.50
N MET A 574 2.73 -13.33 -22.59
CA MET A 574 3.29 -12.05 -22.15
C MET A 574 4.13 -11.39 -23.24
N LYS A 575 4.05 -10.06 -23.32
CA LYS A 575 4.83 -9.27 -24.26
C LYS A 575 5.32 -7.98 -23.62
N GLY A 576 6.57 -7.62 -23.87
CA GLY A 576 7.24 -6.44 -23.36
C GLY A 576 8.43 -6.78 -22.50
N ASN A 577 9.23 -5.77 -22.16
CA ASN A 577 10.41 -5.95 -21.33
C ASN A 577 10.02 -6.15 -19.86
N VAL A 578 10.85 -6.91 -19.16
CA VAL A 578 10.86 -6.99 -17.69
C VAL A 578 12.05 -6.16 -17.22
N ILE A 579 11.78 -5.08 -16.50
CA ILE A 579 12.77 -4.13 -16.01
C ILE A 579 12.97 -4.35 -14.51
N TRP A 580 14.22 -4.39 -14.07
CA TRP A 580 14.59 -4.56 -12.67
C TRP A 580 15.84 -3.78 -12.32
N ASP A 581 16.07 -3.50 -11.04
CA ASP A 581 17.27 -2.83 -10.55
C ASP A 581 17.95 -3.57 -9.39
N SER A 582 19.14 -3.13 -8.99
CA SER A 582 19.93 -3.79 -7.94
C SER A 582 19.48 -3.51 -6.51
N ILE A 583 18.42 -2.74 -6.30
CA ILE A 583 17.77 -2.54 -4.99
C ILE A 583 16.43 -3.27 -4.88
N SER A 584 16.09 -4.08 -5.89
CA SER A 584 14.85 -4.85 -5.97
C SER A 584 15.15 -6.34 -6.10
N ASP A 585 14.30 -7.17 -5.54
CA ASP A 585 14.33 -8.62 -5.63
C ASP A 585 13.19 -9.08 -6.54
N LEU A 586 13.50 -9.83 -7.60
CA LEU A 586 12.51 -10.36 -8.53
C LEU A 586 12.68 -11.86 -8.73
N ASP A 587 11.67 -12.63 -8.31
CA ASP A 587 11.52 -14.03 -8.68
C ASP A 587 10.43 -14.17 -9.75
N PHE A 588 10.83 -14.54 -10.98
CA PHE A 588 9.95 -14.59 -12.16
C PHE A 588 9.76 -16.04 -12.63
N TYR A 589 8.54 -16.57 -12.47
CA TYR A 589 8.19 -17.94 -12.82
C TYR A 589 7.33 -18.02 -14.06
N MET A 590 7.72 -18.85 -15.04
CA MET A 590 6.94 -19.21 -16.22
C MET A 590 6.56 -20.68 -16.14
N THR A 591 5.27 -20.96 -16.03
CA THR A 591 4.73 -22.30 -15.80
C THR A 591 3.63 -22.67 -16.78
N ASN A 592 3.42 -23.97 -16.98
CA ASN A 592 2.31 -24.55 -17.71
C ASN A 592 2.15 -24.06 -19.17
N GLY A 593 3.25 -23.79 -19.86
CA GLY A 593 3.23 -23.37 -21.26
C GLY A 593 3.16 -21.86 -21.46
N SER A 594 3.50 -21.09 -20.44
CA SER A 594 3.56 -19.62 -20.54
C SER A 594 4.58 -19.16 -21.57
N THR A 595 4.30 -18.03 -22.22
CA THR A 595 5.21 -17.42 -23.20
C THR A 595 5.58 -16.00 -22.80
N LEU A 596 6.82 -15.60 -23.08
CA LEU A 596 7.28 -14.22 -22.96
C LEU A 596 7.99 -13.80 -24.26
N GLU A 597 7.53 -12.72 -24.90
CA GLU A 597 8.23 -12.01 -25.97
C GLU A 597 8.82 -10.70 -25.40
N GLY A 598 10.08 -10.69 -25.01
CA GLY A 598 10.70 -9.55 -24.34
C GLY A 598 12.17 -9.76 -23.97
N ALA A 599 12.73 -8.76 -23.30
CA ALA A 599 14.07 -8.81 -22.71
C ALA A 599 13.98 -8.52 -21.20
N PHE A 600 14.94 -9.04 -20.43
CA PHE A 600 15.15 -8.64 -19.04
C PHE A 600 16.22 -7.55 -18.98
N VAL A 601 15.81 -6.36 -18.56
CA VAL A 601 16.63 -5.15 -18.58
C VAL A 601 16.96 -4.74 -17.14
N ASN A 602 18.26 -4.71 -16.83
CA ASN A 602 18.74 -4.16 -15.56
C ASN A 602 18.90 -2.64 -15.72
N ASP A 603 18.00 -1.86 -15.09
CA ASP A 603 17.99 -0.40 -15.15
C ASP A 603 18.24 0.20 -13.76
N GLU A 604 19.42 0.75 -13.57
CA GLU A 604 19.89 1.32 -12.30
C GLU A 604 19.50 2.80 -12.11
N THR A 605 18.57 3.34 -12.90
CA THR A 605 18.24 4.78 -12.90
C THR A 605 17.86 5.27 -11.51
N TYR A 606 17.11 4.49 -10.74
CA TYR A 606 16.65 4.86 -9.38
C TYR A 606 17.32 4.07 -8.26
N ALA A 607 18.28 3.20 -8.59
CA ALA A 607 18.94 2.34 -7.60
C ALA A 607 19.98 3.07 -6.70
N GLY A 608 20.19 4.37 -6.89
CA GLY A 608 21.09 5.17 -6.06
C GLY A 608 22.53 4.69 -6.09
N ASN A 609 23.02 4.12 -4.99
CA ASN A 609 24.37 3.51 -4.94
C ASN A 609 24.36 2.02 -5.36
N GLY A 610 23.20 1.48 -5.73
CA GLY A 610 22.98 0.07 -5.96
C GLY A 610 22.84 -0.72 -4.64
N GLY A 611 22.49 -1.98 -4.77
CA GLY A 611 22.30 -2.92 -3.68
C GLY A 611 22.73 -4.34 -4.06
N ASP A 612 22.24 -5.32 -3.35
CA ASP A 612 22.44 -6.75 -3.56
C ASP A 612 21.16 -7.46 -4.05
N GLY A 613 20.21 -6.68 -4.59
CA GLY A 613 19.01 -7.16 -5.24
C GLY A 613 19.28 -8.05 -6.45
N TYR A 614 18.27 -8.82 -6.84
CA TYR A 614 18.43 -9.87 -7.85
C TYR A 614 17.22 -9.99 -8.80
N CYS A 615 17.45 -10.66 -9.92
CA CYS A 615 16.42 -11.14 -10.82
C CYS A 615 16.65 -12.62 -11.11
N ASN A 616 15.78 -13.48 -10.59
CA ASN A 616 15.79 -14.91 -10.84
C ASN A 616 14.70 -15.27 -11.82
N VAL A 617 15.04 -16.01 -12.88
CA VAL A 617 14.09 -16.46 -13.90
C VAL A 617 14.01 -17.97 -13.92
N VAL A 618 12.82 -18.51 -13.77
CA VAL A 618 12.54 -19.93 -13.77
C VAL A 618 11.56 -20.28 -14.87
N ILE A 619 11.96 -21.11 -15.83
CA ILE A 619 11.19 -21.48 -17.02
C ILE A 619 10.95 -22.99 -17.00
N ASP A 620 9.71 -23.42 -16.85
CA ASP A 620 9.38 -24.83 -16.87
C ASP A 620 9.52 -25.44 -18.29
N LYS A 621 9.39 -26.77 -18.38
CA LYS A 621 9.64 -27.53 -19.63
C LYS A 621 8.70 -27.20 -20.78
N ASP A 622 7.52 -26.67 -20.50
CA ASP A 622 6.45 -26.41 -21.48
C ASP A 622 6.43 -24.93 -21.90
N SER A 623 7.14 -24.05 -21.18
CA SER A 623 7.16 -22.60 -21.39
C SER A 623 8.25 -22.14 -22.36
N THR A 624 8.04 -20.95 -22.94
CA THR A 624 8.93 -20.40 -23.98
C THR A 624 9.24 -18.92 -23.73
N TRP A 625 10.50 -18.56 -23.78
CA TRP A 625 10.96 -17.18 -23.81
C TRP A 625 11.53 -16.81 -25.18
N THR A 626 10.84 -15.90 -25.90
CA THR A 626 11.32 -15.29 -27.14
C THR A 626 12.06 -14.00 -26.80
N VAL A 627 13.38 -14.05 -26.89
CA VAL A 627 14.28 -12.94 -26.54
C VAL A 627 14.28 -11.87 -27.62
N THR A 628 14.01 -10.62 -27.25
CA THR A 628 13.94 -9.49 -28.19
C THR A 628 15.10 -8.50 -28.06
N GLY A 629 15.98 -8.71 -27.08
CA GLY A 629 17.15 -7.87 -26.80
C GLY A 629 18.15 -8.55 -25.86
N ASP A 630 19.35 -7.98 -25.75
CA ASP A 630 20.30 -8.43 -24.73
C ASP A 630 19.66 -8.37 -23.35
N SER A 631 19.82 -9.43 -22.57
CA SER A 631 19.19 -9.57 -21.27
C SER A 631 20.24 -9.77 -20.17
N LYS A 632 19.99 -9.18 -18.99
CA LYS A 632 20.83 -9.36 -17.81
C LYS A 632 19.95 -9.75 -16.64
N ILE A 633 20.26 -10.90 -16.04
CA ILE A 633 19.54 -11.45 -14.87
C ILE A 633 20.55 -12.08 -13.91
N THR A 634 20.17 -12.32 -12.67
CA THR A 634 21.05 -12.91 -11.67
C THR A 634 21.13 -14.43 -11.85
N SER A 635 19.99 -15.11 -11.95
CA SER A 635 19.99 -16.55 -12.18
C SER A 635 18.97 -16.97 -13.23
N LEU A 636 19.32 -18.02 -13.99
CA LEU A 636 18.44 -18.66 -14.96
C LEU A 636 18.33 -20.16 -14.67
N SER A 637 17.13 -20.61 -14.32
CA SER A 637 16.76 -22.01 -14.17
C SER A 637 15.81 -22.39 -15.31
N ASN A 638 16.35 -23.02 -16.37
CA ASN A 638 15.61 -23.26 -17.60
C ASN A 638 15.48 -24.73 -17.94
N ALA A 639 14.25 -25.22 -17.97
CA ALA A 639 13.88 -26.51 -18.55
C ALA A 639 13.08 -26.36 -19.86
N GLY A 640 12.72 -25.12 -20.23
CA GLY A 640 11.87 -24.78 -21.38
C GLY A 640 12.66 -24.42 -22.65
N THR A 641 12.06 -23.57 -23.48
CA THR A 641 12.64 -23.14 -24.76
C THR A 641 13.01 -21.66 -24.69
N ILE A 642 14.25 -21.32 -25.13
CA ILE A 642 14.71 -19.95 -25.27
C ILE A 642 15.23 -19.75 -26.71
N THR A 643 14.59 -18.85 -27.46
CA THR A 643 14.97 -18.50 -28.82
C THR A 643 14.79 -17.00 -29.06
N ASP A 644 15.36 -16.46 -30.14
CA ASP A 644 14.94 -15.15 -30.65
C ASP A 644 13.71 -15.26 -31.58
N ALA A 645 13.25 -14.12 -32.10
CA ALA A 645 12.09 -14.07 -32.99
C ALA A 645 12.29 -14.80 -34.32
N ASP A 646 13.54 -15.03 -34.75
CA ASP A 646 13.89 -15.83 -35.94
C ASP A 646 14.00 -17.34 -35.62
N GLY A 647 13.79 -17.74 -34.38
CA GLY A 647 13.91 -19.11 -33.88
C GLY A 647 15.33 -19.60 -33.69
N LYS A 648 16.32 -18.68 -33.65
CA LYS A 648 17.70 -19.00 -33.35
C LYS A 648 17.90 -19.17 -31.85
N THR A 649 18.85 -20.03 -31.48
CA THR A 649 19.22 -20.24 -30.09
C THR A 649 19.96 -19.00 -29.55
N VAL A 650 19.56 -18.51 -28.38
CA VAL A 650 20.20 -17.38 -27.72
C VAL A 650 21.36 -17.89 -26.85
N SER A 651 22.48 -17.22 -26.89
CA SER A 651 23.62 -17.56 -26.03
C SER A 651 23.34 -17.20 -24.58
N VAL A 652 23.71 -18.10 -23.65
CA VAL A 652 23.71 -17.85 -22.20
C VAL A 652 25.14 -17.80 -21.71
N VAL A 653 25.55 -16.64 -21.18
CA VAL A 653 26.92 -16.38 -20.79
C VAL A 653 26.98 -15.90 -19.34
N GLY A 654 27.88 -16.49 -18.57
CA GLY A 654 28.17 -16.07 -17.22
C GLY A 654 28.87 -14.71 -17.15
N THR A 655 28.65 -13.95 -16.10
CA THR A 655 29.40 -12.70 -15.81
C THR A 655 30.91 -12.95 -15.67
N ASP A 656 31.31 -14.20 -15.35
CA ASP A 656 32.71 -14.64 -15.33
C ASP A 656 33.28 -15.00 -16.72
N GLY A 657 32.45 -14.92 -17.77
CA GLY A 657 32.79 -15.28 -19.14
C GLY A 657 32.60 -16.76 -19.49
N THR A 658 31.96 -17.54 -18.59
CA THR A 658 31.60 -18.94 -18.88
C THR A 658 30.46 -18.95 -19.90
N THR A 659 30.56 -19.72 -20.98
CA THR A 659 29.44 -19.96 -21.90
C THR A 659 28.72 -21.22 -21.47
N TYR A 660 27.47 -21.07 -20.99
CA TYR A 660 26.59 -22.16 -20.58
C TYR A 660 25.83 -22.75 -21.78
N VAL A 661 25.32 -21.87 -22.65
CA VAL A 661 24.66 -22.22 -23.90
C VAL A 661 25.29 -21.43 -25.03
N GLU A 662 25.77 -22.14 -26.08
CA GLU A 662 26.27 -21.50 -27.29
C GLU A 662 25.11 -21.39 -28.28
N GLY A 663 24.82 -20.17 -28.73
CA GLY A 663 23.73 -19.86 -29.64
C GLY A 663 24.19 -19.20 -30.93
N ASP A 664 23.25 -19.00 -31.87
CA ASP A 664 23.45 -18.36 -33.17
C ASP A 664 22.58 -17.10 -33.33
N SER A 665 21.89 -16.69 -32.29
CA SER A 665 21.20 -15.39 -32.18
C SER A 665 22.19 -14.24 -32.05
N ASP A 666 21.76 -13.05 -32.47
CA ASP A 666 22.48 -11.80 -32.25
C ASP A 666 22.37 -11.30 -30.80
N TYR A 667 21.44 -11.87 -30.00
CA TYR A 667 21.21 -11.53 -28.60
C TYR A 667 21.94 -12.48 -27.64
N THR A 668 22.20 -11.96 -26.44
CA THR A 668 22.85 -12.70 -25.35
C THR A 668 22.11 -12.51 -24.03
N ILE A 669 21.97 -13.59 -23.26
CA ILE A 669 21.53 -13.57 -21.88
C ILE A 669 22.76 -13.67 -20.99
N THR A 670 23.00 -12.64 -20.16
CA THR A 670 24.08 -12.60 -19.18
C THR A 670 23.54 -12.98 -17.81
N VAL A 671 24.20 -13.94 -17.12
CA VAL A 671 23.74 -14.48 -15.83
C VAL A 671 24.92 -14.62 -14.87
N ASP A 672 24.66 -14.59 -13.56
CA ASP A 672 25.64 -15.02 -12.55
C ASP A 672 25.64 -16.55 -12.38
N SER A 673 24.45 -17.17 -12.54
CA SER A 673 24.33 -18.63 -12.47
C SER A 673 23.31 -19.18 -13.49
N TYR A 674 23.54 -20.42 -13.93
CA TYR A 674 22.64 -21.14 -14.86
C TYR A 674 22.44 -22.59 -14.44
N GLN A 675 21.19 -23.05 -14.57
CA GLN A 675 20.81 -24.45 -14.40
C GLN A 675 19.94 -24.90 -15.58
N ASP A 676 20.12 -26.15 -16.05
CA ASP A 676 19.34 -26.79 -17.12
C ASP A 676 18.07 -27.52 -16.59
N SER A 677 17.55 -27.04 -15.48
CA SER A 677 16.37 -27.58 -14.79
C SER A 677 15.62 -26.44 -14.11
N ALA A 678 14.31 -26.60 -13.93
CA ALA A 678 13.46 -25.64 -13.27
C ALA A 678 12.82 -26.25 -12.01
N ASP A 679 12.89 -25.53 -10.90
CA ASP A 679 12.10 -25.80 -9.71
C ASP A 679 11.06 -24.70 -9.55
N THR A 680 9.79 -25.05 -9.80
CA THR A 680 8.66 -24.11 -9.73
C THR A 680 7.90 -24.23 -8.41
N SER A 681 8.46 -24.88 -7.40
CA SER A 681 7.76 -25.10 -6.12
C SER A 681 7.48 -23.83 -5.32
N ALA A 682 8.19 -22.74 -5.63
CA ALA A 682 7.99 -21.41 -5.03
C ALA A 682 7.14 -20.47 -5.90
N SER A 683 6.62 -20.95 -7.04
CA SER A 683 5.63 -20.18 -7.81
C SER A 683 4.31 -20.07 -7.05
N THR A 684 3.63 -18.96 -7.21
CA THR A 684 2.34 -18.70 -6.57
C THR A 684 1.21 -19.38 -7.32
N SER A 685 0.34 -20.08 -6.60
CA SER A 685 -0.92 -20.59 -7.15
C SER A 685 -2.03 -19.57 -6.98
N ILE A 686 -2.89 -19.43 -7.99
CA ILE A 686 -4.07 -18.57 -7.87
C ILE A 686 -5.17 -19.32 -7.10
N ASP A 687 -5.80 -18.63 -6.17
CA ASP A 687 -6.93 -19.14 -5.41
C ASP A 687 -8.17 -19.30 -6.30
N ASP A 688 -9.04 -20.25 -5.95
CA ASP A 688 -10.31 -20.47 -6.68
C ASP A 688 -11.37 -19.45 -6.21
N TRP A 689 -12.16 -18.89 -7.15
CA TRP A 689 -13.28 -17.97 -6.84
C TRP A 689 -14.20 -18.47 -5.73
N SER A 690 -14.45 -19.76 -5.69
CA SER A 690 -15.31 -20.38 -4.66
C SER A 690 -14.83 -20.17 -3.21
N ASN A 691 -13.61 -19.70 -3.01
CA ASN A 691 -13.10 -19.33 -1.69
C ASN A 691 -13.62 -17.95 -1.23
N TYR A 692 -14.08 -17.13 -2.19
CA TYR A 692 -14.50 -15.74 -1.97
C TYR A 692 -15.98 -15.53 -2.23
N GLU A 693 -16.60 -16.39 -3.06
CA GLU A 693 -18.01 -16.30 -3.43
C GLU A 693 -18.90 -16.21 -2.19
N VAL A 694 -19.74 -15.19 -2.16
CA VAL A 694 -20.75 -14.97 -1.14
C VAL A 694 -22.12 -15.18 -1.75
N GLU A 695 -22.97 -15.98 -1.09
CA GLU A 695 -24.34 -16.19 -1.55
C GLU A 695 -25.16 -14.89 -1.41
N ARG A 696 -25.77 -14.44 -2.51
CA ARG A 696 -26.63 -13.26 -2.52
C ARG A 696 -27.81 -13.47 -1.53
N PRO A 697 -28.02 -12.58 -0.55
CA PRO A 697 -29.12 -12.69 0.39
C PRO A 697 -30.51 -12.71 -0.30
N GLU A 698 -31.46 -13.49 0.22
CA GLU A 698 -32.83 -13.54 -0.31
C GLU A 698 -33.54 -12.17 -0.25
N SER A 699 -33.08 -11.25 0.59
CA SER A 699 -33.61 -9.89 0.72
C SER A 699 -33.23 -8.95 -0.42
N LEU A 700 -32.22 -9.33 -1.22
CA LEU A 700 -31.76 -8.57 -2.40
C LEU A 700 -32.40 -9.03 -3.70
#